data_42e470417d8174b5ed6a59a62563240e
#
_entry.id   42e470417d8174b5ed6a59a62563240e
#
_cell.length_a   1.000
_cell.length_b   1.000
_cell.length_c   1.000
_cell.angle_alpha   90.00
_cell.angle_beta   90.00
_cell.angle_gamma   90.00
#
_symmetry.space_group_name_H-M   'P 1'
#
loop_
_entity.id
_entity.type
_entity.pdbx_description
1 polymer ?
#
loop_
_entity_poly.entity_id
_entity_poly.type
_entity_poly.pdbx_seq_one_letter_code
_entity_poly.pdbx_strand_id
1 'polypeptide(L)'
;MLRHSIAGLSARAPAQKCFLSASAAAVAGRQSLRNSKTIPTITTITTTTTSRLLSYTRTARIRTSSHRQALVPPSPASLGAPRKARTYPRGSKWLRRLLVLSAVGGSIYLFDRQVYASGLGRTLRTFSMGLVVALDYKVNFRPEPLTGGSVQDLHHRNAERLFELLRHNGGLYLKIGQAIAMQSAVLPPEFQKMFSRMFDDAPQDDWRDVEAVIREDFGGRSVEEVFGVSFRGEEGKGVMERRARASASVAQVHWARLPDGREVAIKIQKREIAKQISWDLWAFKTVAWIYSKWFDLPLYSLVPFITERLELETDFLNEAKNSETMRELIQSEKSLRGRVYVPKVYSELSTRRVMVTEWIEGIRLWDKQGINGRWMGGYGNGSPGVQGASLQPPDMATVRRELRERPYAEQIKPERAEWKGRRGRGGLGLSSKEVMTTMIDLFAAQIFKWGVVHCDPHPGNIFIRRLPNGRAELVLIDHGLYVYMTDRFRHQYGVFWKALMTFDNKTIERVTEEWGIKAADLFASATLLRPYEGGDERTRNGLMKELEGKTPAERHYEMQQRMKQGIREMLADEEKWPKELVFIGRNMRIVQGNNQYLGSPVNRVKMMGEWASRSLFEDPNLPWASRAGNAWRHLLFKGVLALTDIAFYFFKLKQWLGVGGGMEDEMEKRMKDIAQDFGVELQHEVFEG
;
A
#
# COMPACT_ATOMS: atom_id res chain seq x y z
N MET A 1 -24.55 -60.00 -15.65
CA MET A 1 -25.76 -60.48 -14.97
C MET A 1 -26.46 -59.28 -14.43
N LEU A 2 -27.56 -58.95 -15.13
CA LEU A 2 -28.91 -58.64 -14.65
C LEU A 2 -28.98 -57.32 -13.84
N ARG A 3 -29.45 -56.22 -14.40
CA ARG A 3 -30.84 -55.80 -14.83
C ARG A 3 -31.78 -55.57 -13.65
N HIS A 4 -32.27 -54.41 -13.63
CA HIS A 4 -33.66 -53.85 -13.59
C HIS A 4 -33.81 -52.84 -12.47
N SER A 5 -34.59 -51.79 -12.49
CA SER A 5 -35.48 -51.13 -13.47
C SER A 5 -36.17 -49.97 -12.71
N ILE A 6 -36.27 -48.82 -13.32
CA ILE A 6 -37.44 -48.02 -13.68
C ILE A 6 -38.43 -47.57 -12.57
N ALA A 7 -38.75 -46.33 -12.66
CA ALA A 7 -39.94 -45.50 -12.48
C ALA A 7 -39.76 -44.41 -11.42
N GLY A 8 -39.95 -43.15 -11.61
CA GLY A 8 -40.81 -42.39 -12.52
C GLY A 8 -41.72 -41.48 -11.74
N LEU A 9 -41.79 -40.20 -12.10
CA LEU A 9 -42.84 -39.22 -11.85
C LEU A 9 -42.18 -37.85 -11.53
N SER A 10 -42.02 -36.93 -12.46
CA SER A 10 -42.93 -35.94 -13.05
C SER A 10 -43.72 -35.13 -12.03
N ALA A 11 -43.36 -33.83 -11.92
CA ALA A 11 -44.29 -32.68 -11.88
C ALA A 11 -43.51 -31.37 -11.76
N ARG A 12 -43.44 -30.66 -12.87
CA ARG A 12 -44.02 -29.34 -13.12
C ARG A 12 -43.46 -28.17 -12.34
N ALA A 13 -42.79 -27.34 -13.13
CA ALA A 13 -42.57 -25.90 -12.91
C ALA A 13 -43.91 -25.12 -12.95
N PRO A 14 -43.91 -23.86 -12.50
CA PRO A 14 -44.25 -22.85 -13.47
C PRO A 14 -43.23 -21.69 -13.55
N ALA A 15 -43.14 -21.26 -14.79
CA ALA A 15 -42.47 -20.05 -15.23
C ALA A 15 -43.33 -18.80 -14.94
N GLN A 16 -42.69 -17.68 -14.64
CA GLN A 16 -43.20 -16.33 -14.90
C GLN A 16 -41.97 -15.46 -15.26
N LYS A 17 -41.83 -15.23 -16.53
CA LYS A 17 -42.19 -14.12 -17.43
C LYS A 17 -41.60 -12.77 -16.97
N CYS A 18 -40.58 -12.42 -17.68
CA CYS A 18 -40.26 -11.21 -18.44
C CYS A 18 -41.18 -10.01 -18.27
N PHE A 19 -40.58 -8.84 -18.01
CA PHE A 19 -40.96 -7.64 -18.72
C PHE A 19 -39.69 -6.83 -19.05
N LEU A 20 -39.40 -6.80 -20.34
CA LEU A 20 -38.62 -5.79 -21.07
C LEU A 20 -39.50 -4.58 -21.26
N SER A 21 -38.97 -3.38 -21.10
CA SER A 21 -39.34 -2.28 -22.01
C SER A 21 -38.21 -1.28 -22.08
N ALA A 22 -37.72 -1.17 -23.31
CA ALA A 22 -36.89 -0.11 -23.82
C ALA A 22 -37.76 1.07 -24.28
N SER A 23 -37.19 2.25 -24.32
CA SER A 23 -37.19 3.26 -25.38
C SER A 23 -37.02 4.63 -24.74
N ALA A 24 -36.00 5.37 -25.05
CA ALA A 24 -35.65 6.12 -26.22
C ALA A 24 -36.53 7.36 -26.50
N ALA A 25 -35.84 8.45 -26.56
CA ALA A 25 -35.98 9.63 -27.42
C ALA A 25 -36.93 10.76 -27.01
N ALA A 26 -36.33 11.86 -26.66
CA ALA A 26 -36.20 13.08 -27.49
C ALA A 26 -37.29 14.16 -27.41
N VAL A 27 -36.78 15.40 -27.32
CA VAL A 27 -37.20 16.66 -28.00
C VAL A 27 -38.15 17.62 -27.26
N ALA A 28 -37.52 18.69 -26.85
CA ALA A 28 -37.92 20.10 -26.96
C ALA A 28 -39.30 20.58 -26.51
N GLY A 29 -39.28 21.60 -25.66
CA GLY A 29 -40.43 22.45 -25.43
C GLY A 29 -40.13 23.58 -24.44
N ARG A 30 -39.74 24.72 -24.93
CA ARG A 30 -39.77 25.98 -24.18
C ARG A 30 -41.20 26.29 -23.77
N GLN A 31 -41.43 26.68 -22.53
CA GLN A 31 -42.25 27.86 -22.22
C GLN A 31 -42.10 28.29 -20.76
N SER A 32 -41.95 29.59 -20.64
CA SER A 32 -41.95 30.45 -19.48
C SER A 32 -43.20 30.30 -18.61
N LEU A 33 -43.00 30.45 -17.27
CA LEU A 33 -43.86 31.34 -16.44
C LEU A 33 -43.27 31.45 -15.03
N ARG A 34 -42.85 32.63 -14.74
CA ARG A 34 -42.93 33.50 -13.57
C ARG A 34 -43.39 32.90 -12.22
N ASN A 35 -42.57 33.28 -11.22
CA ASN A 35 -42.89 33.68 -9.86
C ASN A 35 -43.19 32.58 -8.82
N SER A 36 -42.25 32.38 -7.93
CA SER A 36 -42.43 32.93 -6.56
C SER A 36 -41.15 32.69 -5.73
N LYS A 37 -40.74 33.77 -5.10
CA LYS A 37 -39.68 33.81 -4.07
C LYS A 37 -40.09 32.99 -2.87
N THR A 38 -39.24 32.08 -2.40
CA THR A 38 -39.13 31.79 -0.97
C THR A 38 -37.68 31.35 -0.70
N ILE A 39 -37.03 32.25 -0.01
CA ILE A 39 -35.69 32.02 0.57
C ILE A 39 -35.89 31.25 1.86
N PRO A 40 -35.20 30.12 2.08
CA PRO A 40 -35.17 29.54 3.43
C PRO A 40 -34.20 30.35 4.31
N THR A 41 -34.79 30.91 5.35
CA THR A 41 -34.15 31.65 6.42
C THR A 41 -33.08 30.82 7.11
N ILE A 42 -31.88 31.34 7.11
CA ILE A 42 -30.77 30.84 7.94
C ILE A 42 -31.11 31.19 9.39
N THR A 43 -31.38 30.21 10.22
CA THR A 43 -31.54 30.36 11.65
C THR A 43 -30.17 30.61 12.29
N THR A 44 -29.90 31.87 12.56
CA THR A 44 -28.75 32.31 13.33
C THR A 44 -29.00 31.92 14.79
N ILE A 45 -28.23 30.99 15.32
CA ILE A 45 -28.17 30.70 16.75
C ILE A 45 -27.37 31.83 17.41
N THR A 46 -28.07 32.80 17.99
CA THR A 46 -27.49 33.83 18.86
C THR A 46 -27.21 33.20 20.22
N THR A 47 -25.95 32.95 20.49
CA THR A 47 -25.49 32.71 21.88
C THR A 47 -25.52 34.00 22.63
N THR A 48 -26.50 34.13 23.52
CA THR A 48 -26.62 35.21 24.47
C THR A 48 -25.54 35.07 25.55
N THR A 49 -24.47 35.83 25.40
CA THR A 49 -23.52 36.08 26.49
C THR A 49 -24.11 37.21 27.33
N THR A 50 -24.63 36.88 28.51
CA THR A 50 -25.06 37.85 29.51
C THR A 50 -23.84 38.54 30.12
N SER A 51 -23.46 39.69 29.56
CA SER A 51 -22.60 40.64 30.24
C SER A 51 -23.48 41.47 31.22
N ARG A 52 -23.32 41.22 32.52
CA ARG A 52 -23.85 42.09 33.57
C ARG A 52 -23.11 43.42 33.50
N LEU A 53 -23.73 44.42 32.87
CA LEU A 53 -23.38 45.82 33.05
C LEU A 53 -24.08 46.29 34.33
N LEU A 54 -23.32 46.49 35.39
CA LEU A 54 -23.71 47.22 36.55
C LEU A 54 -23.91 48.70 36.16
N SER A 55 -25.17 49.09 35.89
CA SER A 55 -25.54 50.48 35.73
C SER A 55 -25.69 51.10 37.12
N TYR A 56 -24.70 51.88 37.53
CA TYR A 56 -24.84 52.82 38.68
C TYR A 56 -25.60 54.01 38.19
N THR A 57 -26.92 54.04 38.38
CA THR A 57 -27.73 55.26 38.27
C THR A 57 -27.64 56.05 39.57
N ARG A 58 -26.72 56.98 39.63
CA ARG A 58 -26.72 58.01 40.65
C ARG A 58 -27.66 59.11 40.20
N THR A 59 -28.92 59.15 40.74
CA THR A 59 -29.82 60.28 40.64
C THR A 59 -29.25 61.43 41.42
N ALA A 60 -28.62 62.40 40.78
CA ALA A 60 -28.25 63.65 41.37
C ALA A 60 -29.49 64.57 41.36
N ARG A 61 -30.04 64.82 42.53
CA ARG A 61 -31.03 65.91 42.73
C ARG A 61 -30.35 67.27 42.45
N ILE A 62 -30.76 67.92 41.37
CA ILE A 62 -30.37 69.29 41.07
C ILE A 62 -31.13 70.19 42.04
N ARG A 63 -30.43 70.74 43.03
CA ARG A 63 -30.88 71.88 43.78
C ARG A 63 -30.61 73.11 42.91
N THR A 64 -31.68 73.74 42.44
CA THR A 64 -31.61 75.05 41.81
C THR A 64 -31.38 76.10 42.88
N SER A 65 -30.14 76.53 43.03
CA SER A 65 -29.83 77.78 43.75
C SER A 65 -29.52 78.85 42.68
N SER A 66 -30.32 79.87 42.63
CA SER A 66 -30.19 81.03 41.80
C SER A 66 -29.04 81.91 42.28
N HIS A 67 -27.84 81.62 41.87
CA HIS A 67 -26.74 82.58 41.85
C HIS A 67 -26.09 82.57 40.50
N ARG A 68 -26.39 83.59 39.68
CA ARG A 68 -25.61 83.88 38.46
C ARG A 68 -24.20 84.33 38.88
N GLN A 69 -23.27 83.43 39.02
CA GLN A 69 -21.88 83.76 39.00
C GLN A 69 -21.44 83.79 37.50
N ALA A 70 -20.89 84.94 37.11
CA ALA A 70 -20.28 85.03 35.74
C ALA A 70 -19.23 83.95 35.57
N LEU A 71 -19.37 83.14 34.51
CA LEU A 71 -18.38 82.21 34.13
C LEU A 71 -17.10 82.94 33.68
N VAL A 72 -16.15 83.06 34.62
CA VAL A 72 -14.78 83.50 34.25
C VAL A 72 -14.12 82.33 33.58
N PRO A 73 -13.63 82.52 32.33
CA PRO A 73 -12.93 81.42 31.63
C PRO A 73 -11.67 81.07 32.45
N PRO A 74 -11.38 79.78 32.63
CA PRO A 74 -10.21 79.39 33.42
C PRO A 74 -8.93 79.95 32.77
N SER A 75 -8.02 80.46 33.59
CA SER A 75 -6.77 81.03 33.16
C SER A 75 -5.93 79.94 32.44
N PRO A 76 -5.15 80.31 31.44
CA PRO A 76 -4.26 79.35 30.72
C PRO A 76 -3.35 78.54 31.63
N ALA A 77 -3.08 78.95 32.82
CA ALA A 77 -2.26 78.28 33.84
C ALA A 77 -3.00 77.12 34.54
N SER A 78 -4.34 77.08 34.49
CA SER A 78 -5.16 76.01 35.09
C SER A 78 -5.38 74.79 34.11
N LEU A 79 -5.01 74.94 32.85
CA LEU A 79 -4.95 73.79 31.91
C LEU A 79 -3.64 73.08 32.16
N GLY A 80 -3.69 71.97 32.88
CA GLY A 80 -2.52 71.17 33.16
C GLY A 80 -1.77 70.88 31.84
N ALA A 81 -0.45 70.91 31.93
CA ALA A 81 0.44 70.69 30.78
C ALA A 81 -0.04 69.44 30.02
N PRO A 82 -0.08 69.52 28.65
CA PRO A 82 -0.54 68.38 27.85
C PRO A 82 0.27 67.15 28.25
N ARG A 83 -0.43 66.07 28.67
CA ARG A 83 0.20 64.80 28.99
C ARG A 83 1.04 64.42 27.75
N LYS A 84 2.36 64.50 27.84
CA LYS A 84 3.27 64.01 26.78
C LYS A 84 2.80 62.63 26.37
N ALA A 85 2.30 62.50 25.15
CA ALA A 85 1.99 61.22 24.58
C ALA A 85 3.23 60.33 24.77
N ARG A 86 3.07 59.21 25.48
CA ARG A 86 4.13 58.21 25.67
C ARG A 86 4.53 57.73 24.26
N THR A 87 5.54 58.33 23.71
CA THR A 87 6.18 57.84 22.49
C THR A 87 6.97 56.59 22.86
N TYR A 88 6.31 55.42 22.65
CA TYR A 88 7.07 54.17 22.78
C TYR A 88 8.20 54.17 21.77
N PRO A 89 9.42 53.88 22.21
CA PRO A 89 10.58 53.81 21.30
C PRO A 89 10.25 52.84 20.16
N ARG A 90 10.68 53.11 18.92
CA ARG A 90 10.39 52.29 17.73
C ARG A 90 10.64 50.81 17.98
N GLY A 91 11.64 50.46 18.78
CA GLY A 91 11.95 49.06 19.19
C GLY A 91 10.83 48.36 19.95
N SER A 92 10.06 49.07 20.82
CA SER A 92 8.94 48.48 21.60
C SER A 92 7.74 48.14 20.70
N LYS A 93 7.54 48.89 19.59
CA LYS A 93 6.49 48.59 18.59
C LYS A 93 6.82 47.35 17.80
N TRP A 94 8.11 47.18 17.43
CA TRP A 94 8.60 45.98 16.73
C TRP A 94 8.52 44.74 17.62
N LEU A 95 8.95 44.85 18.88
CA LEU A 95 8.87 43.76 19.86
C LEU A 95 7.41 43.33 20.09
N ARG A 96 6.49 44.28 20.22
CA ARG A 96 5.04 43.98 20.36
C ARG A 96 4.47 43.28 19.12
N ARG A 97 4.85 43.72 17.90
CA ARG A 97 4.46 43.08 16.65
C ARG A 97 5.00 41.64 16.58
N LEU A 98 6.25 41.45 16.95
CA LEU A 98 6.90 40.15 16.97
C LEU A 98 6.22 39.20 17.97
N LEU A 99 5.90 39.68 19.18
CA LEU A 99 5.15 38.93 20.19
C LEU A 99 3.74 38.56 19.71
N VAL A 100 3.02 39.49 19.07
CA VAL A 100 1.68 39.20 18.49
C VAL A 100 1.80 38.18 17.39
N LEU A 101 2.76 38.32 16.45
CA LEU A 101 2.98 37.36 15.38
C LEU A 101 3.35 35.97 15.93
N SER A 102 4.21 35.91 16.95
CA SER A 102 4.58 34.67 17.63
C SER A 102 3.38 34.03 18.34
N ALA A 103 2.54 34.82 19.00
CA ALA A 103 1.33 34.34 19.67
C ALA A 103 0.29 33.82 18.65
N VAL A 104 0.08 34.54 17.54
CA VAL A 104 -0.80 34.11 16.46
C VAL A 104 -0.24 32.85 15.79
N GLY A 105 1.06 32.83 15.45
CA GLY A 105 1.72 31.64 14.88
C GLY A 105 1.65 30.44 15.81
N GLY A 106 1.90 30.64 17.11
CA GLY A 106 1.77 29.63 18.14
C GLY A 106 0.33 29.10 18.28
N SER A 107 -0.65 29.99 18.22
CA SER A 107 -2.07 29.59 18.26
C SER A 107 -2.47 28.79 17.02
N ILE A 108 -2.04 29.20 15.83
CA ILE A 108 -2.28 28.46 14.58
C ILE A 108 -1.60 27.08 14.66
N TYR A 109 -0.36 27.02 15.13
CA TYR A 109 0.37 25.76 15.30
C TYR A 109 -0.33 24.80 16.26
N LEU A 110 -0.78 25.29 17.43
CA LEU A 110 -1.48 24.47 18.41
C LEU A 110 -2.85 24.02 17.89
N PHE A 111 -3.57 24.89 17.18
CA PHE A 111 -4.84 24.55 16.55
C PHE A 111 -4.67 23.50 15.47
N ASP A 112 -3.69 23.67 14.57
CA ASP A 112 -3.36 22.68 13.52
C ASP A 112 -3.02 21.32 14.13
N ARG A 113 -2.18 21.32 15.18
CA ARG A 113 -1.78 20.09 15.88
C ARG A 113 -2.96 19.35 16.53
N GLN A 114 -3.86 20.08 17.21
CA GLN A 114 -4.95 19.46 17.97
C GLN A 114 -6.15 19.08 17.08
N VAL A 115 -6.50 19.91 16.11
CA VAL A 115 -7.71 19.73 15.30
C VAL A 115 -7.41 18.93 14.03
N TYR A 116 -6.33 19.29 13.31
CA TYR A 116 -6.00 18.71 12.01
C TYR A 116 -4.81 17.75 12.04
N ALA A 117 -4.36 17.33 13.24
CA ALA A 117 -3.21 16.42 13.38
C ALA A 117 -1.99 16.88 12.58
N SER A 118 -1.68 18.17 12.64
CA SER A 118 -0.60 18.86 11.91
C SER A 118 -0.76 18.86 10.37
N GLY A 119 -1.99 18.77 9.87
CA GLY A 119 -2.28 18.69 8.42
C GLY A 119 -1.79 19.90 7.65
N LEU A 120 -1.96 21.13 8.15
CA LEU A 120 -1.45 22.35 7.54
C LEU A 120 0.08 22.38 7.50
N GLY A 121 0.73 22.04 8.63
CA GLY A 121 2.20 21.99 8.72
C GLY A 121 2.81 20.97 7.75
N ARG A 122 2.20 19.78 7.63
CA ARG A 122 2.56 18.71 6.68
C ARG A 122 2.40 19.19 5.24
N THR A 123 1.28 19.81 4.92
CA THR A 123 0.99 20.36 3.58
C THR A 123 1.97 21.44 3.17
N LEU A 124 2.26 22.42 4.05
CA LEU A 124 3.23 23.47 3.77
C LEU A 124 4.64 22.91 3.54
N ARG A 125 5.05 21.92 4.32
CA ARG A 125 6.32 21.22 4.14
C ARG A 125 6.38 20.51 2.78
N THR A 126 5.29 19.85 2.38
CA THR A 126 5.16 19.17 1.09
C THR A 126 5.27 20.15 -0.07
N PHE A 127 4.59 21.28 -0.02
CA PHE A 127 4.67 22.28 -1.09
C PHE A 127 6.03 22.97 -1.15
N SER A 128 6.63 23.31 -0.02
CA SER A 128 7.96 23.93 0.00
C SER A 128 9.03 22.98 -0.55
N MET A 129 9.01 21.72 -0.14
CA MET A 129 9.94 20.72 -0.65
C MET A 129 9.67 20.40 -2.12
N GLY A 130 8.40 20.26 -2.50
CA GLY A 130 8.01 20.10 -3.89
C GLY A 130 8.53 21.22 -4.78
N LEU A 131 8.45 22.47 -4.33
CA LEU A 131 9.00 23.61 -5.06
C LEU A 131 10.53 23.53 -5.19
N VAL A 132 11.24 23.21 -4.10
CA VAL A 132 12.70 23.07 -4.11
C VAL A 132 13.15 21.99 -5.09
N VAL A 133 12.52 20.82 -5.07
CA VAL A 133 12.81 19.71 -5.99
C VAL A 133 12.50 20.13 -7.43
N ALA A 134 11.36 20.78 -7.69
CA ALA A 134 10.98 21.21 -9.03
C ALA A 134 11.96 22.24 -9.62
N LEU A 135 12.39 23.22 -8.81
CA LEU A 135 13.37 24.20 -9.22
C LEU A 135 14.74 23.57 -9.49
N ASP A 136 15.19 22.67 -8.63
CA ASP A 136 16.46 21.97 -8.80
C ASP A 136 16.48 21.16 -10.12
N TYR A 137 15.40 20.43 -10.43
CA TYR A 137 15.30 19.75 -11.72
C TYR A 137 15.22 20.71 -12.90
N LYS A 138 14.47 21.81 -12.79
CA LYS A 138 14.35 22.78 -13.90
C LYS A 138 15.67 23.44 -14.25
N VAL A 139 16.50 23.69 -13.24
CA VAL A 139 17.79 24.38 -13.39
C VAL A 139 18.90 23.41 -13.77
N ASN A 140 18.96 22.23 -13.17
CA ASN A 140 20.11 21.34 -13.24
C ASN A 140 19.91 20.06 -14.08
N PHE A 141 18.70 19.78 -14.60
CA PHE A 141 18.49 18.63 -15.48
C PHE A 141 19.00 18.92 -16.90
N ARG A 142 20.30 18.80 -17.07
CA ARG A 142 21.08 19.02 -18.29
C ARG A 142 22.36 18.18 -18.24
N PRO A 143 23.07 17.94 -19.37
CA PRO A 143 24.30 17.13 -19.39
C PRO A 143 25.34 17.60 -18.37
N GLU A 144 25.50 18.92 -18.23
CA GLU A 144 26.32 19.58 -17.23
C GLU A 144 25.46 20.44 -16.30
N PRO A 145 25.13 19.96 -15.11
CA PRO A 145 24.35 20.72 -14.12
C PRO A 145 25.05 22.03 -13.71
N LEU A 146 24.29 23.12 -13.57
CA LEU A 146 24.85 24.44 -13.16
C LEU A 146 25.45 24.42 -11.76
N THR A 147 24.95 23.54 -10.88
CA THR A 147 25.47 23.39 -9.51
C THR A 147 26.68 22.44 -9.44
N GLY A 148 27.18 21.97 -10.59
CA GLY A 148 28.22 20.93 -10.65
C GLY A 148 27.68 19.52 -10.41
N GLY A 149 28.53 18.51 -10.59
CA GLY A 149 28.16 17.10 -10.48
C GLY A 149 27.48 16.55 -11.73
N SER A 150 26.88 15.39 -11.59
CA SER A 150 26.20 14.66 -12.65
C SER A 150 24.66 14.70 -12.51
N VAL A 151 23.94 14.22 -13.52
CA VAL A 151 22.48 14.01 -13.43
C VAL A 151 22.15 12.97 -12.35
N GLN A 152 23.01 12.00 -12.10
CA GLN A 152 22.86 11.03 -11.01
C GLN A 152 22.94 11.71 -9.63
N ASP A 153 23.86 12.65 -9.45
CA ASP A 153 23.94 13.44 -8.21
C ASP A 153 22.69 14.29 -8.00
N LEU A 154 22.10 14.83 -9.09
CA LEU A 154 20.83 15.53 -9.05
C LEU A 154 19.70 14.61 -8.59
N HIS A 155 19.61 13.39 -9.13
CA HIS A 155 18.62 12.41 -8.72
C HIS A 155 18.80 12.00 -7.27
N HIS A 156 20.03 11.72 -6.85
CA HIS A 156 20.35 11.30 -5.48
C HIS A 156 19.93 12.35 -4.45
N ARG A 157 20.38 13.62 -4.60
CA ARG A 157 20.05 14.68 -3.63
C ARG A 157 18.55 14.99 -3.56
N ASN A 158 17.82 14.84 -4.68
CA ASN A 158 16.38 15.05 -4.67
C ASN A 158 15.61 13.83 -4.14
N ALA A 159 16.12 12.62 -4.34
CA ALA A 159 15.62 11.42 -3.68
C ALA A 159 15.78 11.52 -2.16
N GLU A 160 16.92 12.00 -1.67
CA GLU A 160 17.16 12.22 -0.24
C GLU A 160 16.21 13.27 0.36
N ARG A 161 16.02 14.42 -0.31
CA ARG A 161 15.07 15.45 0.12
C ARG A 161 13.65 14.93 0.22
N LEU A 162 13.23 14.14 -0.77
CA LEU A 162 11.89 13.56 -0.78
C LEU A 162 11.75 12.46 0.28
N PHE A 163 12.78 11.64 0.47
CA PHE A 163 12.83 10.64 1.53
C PHE A 163 12.65 11.28 2.92
N GLU A 164 13.39 12.33 3.22
CA GLU A 164 13.28 13.05 4.49
C GLU A 164 11.89 13.71 4.66
N LEU A 165 11.30 14.25 3.60
CA LEU A 165 9.94 14.75 3.63
C LEU A 165 8.94 13.65 4.01
N LEU A 166 9.03 12.51 3.33
CA LEU A 166 8.09 11.39 3.53
C LEU A 166 8.25 10.80 4.93
N ARG A 167 9.48 10.62 5.39
CA ARG A 167 9.80 10.13 6.75
C ARG A 167 9.30 11.09 7.83
N HIS A 168 9.52 12.38 7.66
CA HIS A 168 9.12 13.40 8.63
C HIS A 168 7.60 13.57 8.71
N ASN A 169 6.90 13.48 7.58
CA ASN A 169 5.45 13.53 7.57
C ASN A 169 4.83 12.22 8.11
N GLY A 170 5.47 11.06 7.91
CA GLY A 170 4.96 9.77 8.40
C GLY A 170 3.60 9.38 7.82
N GLY A 171 2.90 8.45 8.48
CA GLY A 171 1.53 8.07 8.11
C GLY A 171 1.37 7.67 6.64
N LEU A 172 0.41 8.29 5.94
CA LEU A 172 0.14 8.01 4.52
C LEU A 172 1.32 8.36 3.59
N TYR A 173 2.18 9.33 3.97
CA TYR A 173 3.37 9.66 3.18
C TYR A 173 4.36 8.50 3.09
N LEU A 174 4.48 7.66 4.11
CA LEU A 174 5.29 6.44 4.03
C LEU A 174 4.74 5.46 3.00
N LYS A 175 3.41 5.32 2.91
CA LYS A 175 2.76 4.50 1.88
C LYS A 175 2.93 5.07 0.48
N ILE A 176 2.85 6.39 0.33
CA ILE A 176 3.19 7.06 -0.94
C ILE A 176 4.65 6.78 -1.32
N GLY A 177 5.58 6.89 -0.37
CA GLY A 177 6.99 6.56 -0.59
C GLY A 177 7.22 5.11 -1.01
N GLN A 178 6.55 4.16 -0.35
CA GLN A 178 6.57 2.74 -0.71
C GLN A 178 6.01 2.51 -2.13
N ALA A 179 4.91 3.18 -2.48
CA ALA A 179 4.35 3.11 -3.82
C ALA A 179 5.32 3.69 -4.88
N ILE A 180 6.00 4.79 -4.56
CA ILE A 180 7.04 5.40 -5.39
C ILE A 180 8.24 4.47 -5.57
N ALA A 181 8.74 3.87 -4.48
CA ALA A 181 9.87 2.93 -4.52
C ALA A 181 9.66 1.77 -5.50
N MET A 182 8.40 1.34 -5.65
CA MET A 182 8.04 0.23 -6.52
C MET A 182 7.84 0.60 -7.99
N GLN A 183 7.94 1.89 -8.35
CA GLN A 183 7.73 2.38 -9.73
C GLN A 183 9.07 2.48 -10.51
N SER A 184 9.78 1.37 -10.63
CA SER A 184 11.09 1.34 -11.31
C SER A 184 11.05 1.67 -12.81
N ALA A 185 9.88 1.57 -13.44
CA ALA A 185 9.73 1.91 -14.85
C ALA A 185 9.66 3.42 -15.11
N VAL A 186 9.32 4.20 -14.07
CA VAL A 186 9.00 5.64 -14.22
C VAL A 186 10.01 6.52 -13.49
N LEU A 187 10.64 6.02 -12.44
CA LEU A 187 11.52 6.81 -11.56
C LEU A 187 12.98 6.36 -11.64
N PRO A 188 13.92 7.31 -11.52
CA PRO A 188 15.34 7.00 -11.45
C PRO A 188 15.67 6.02 -10.32
N PRO A 189 16.69 5.16 -10.48
CA PRO A 189 17.04 4.12 -9.51
C PRO A 189 17.42 4.66 -8.14
N GLU A 190 17.93 5.88 -8.05
CA GLU A 190 18.28 6.55 -6.80
C GLU A 190 17.07 6.71 -5.86
N PHE A 191 15.88 6.99 -6.43
CA PHE A 191 14.64 7.05 -5.67
C PHE A 191 14.23 5.69 -5.14
N GLN A 192 14.40 4.65 -5.94
CA GLN A 192 14.04 3.28 -5.52
C GLN A 192 14.92 2.80 -4.37
N LYS A 193 16.25 3.00 -4.48
CA LYS A 193 17.22 2.64 -3.44
C LYS A 193 16.96 3.40 -2.14
N MET A 194 16.66 4.69 -2.22
CA MET A 194 16.39 5.50 -1.05
C MET A 194 15.10 5.07 -0.34
N PHE A 195 14.03 4.81 -1.10
CA PHE A 195 12.71 4.54 -0.53
C PHE A 195 12.51 3.08 -0.13
N SER A 196 13.35 2.15 -0.58
CA SER A 196 13.34 0.77 -0.07
C SER A 196 13.57 0.70 1.45
N ARG A 197 14.26 1.70 2.02
CA ARG A 197 14.48 1.85 3.47
C ARG A 197 13.23 2.25 4.27
N MET A 198 12.07 2.51 3.63
CA MET A 198 10.84 2.92 4.30
C MET A 198 9.96 1.77 4.78
N PHE A 199 10.41 0.52 4.64
CA PHE A 199 9.59 -0.64 4.99
C PHE A 199 9.68 -1.04 6.47
N ASP A 200 10.57 -0.40 7.27
CA ASP A 200 10.84 -0.74 8.66
C ASP A 200 9.88 -0.08 9.65
N ASP A 201 9.85 -0.61 10.88
CA ASP A 201 8.94 -0.30 11.98
C ASP A 201 8.62 1.20 12.17
N ALA A 202 7.34 1.53 12.08
CA ALA A 202 6.84 2.83 12.43
C ALA A 202 6.60 2.91 13.96
N PRO A 203 6.76 4.10 14.60
CA PRO A 203 6.51 4.27 16.02
C PRO A 203 5.07 3.88 16.37
N GLN A 204 4.87 3.28 17.55
CA GLN A 204 3.55 2.92 18.07
C GLN A 204 2.86 4.14 18.62
N ASP A 205 1.52 4.20 18.48
CA ASP A 205 0.69 5.16 19.19
C ASP A 205 0.54 4.77 20.66
N ASP A 206 0.34 5.76 21.52
CA ASP A 206 0.07 5.55 22.93
C ASP A 206 -1.24 4.78 23.15
N TRP A 207 -1.30 4.00 24.23
CA TRP A 207 -2.50 3.23 24.57
C TRP A 207 -3.78 4.10 24.68
N ARG A 208 -3.66 5.36 25.11
CA ARG A 208 -4.78 6.29 25.17
C ARG A 208 -5.43 6.55 23.81
N ASP A 209 -4.61 6.61 22.76
CA ASP A 209 -5.11 6.80 21.38
C ASP A 209 -5.78 5.54 20.87
N VAL A 210 -5.24 4.36 21.21
CA VAL A 210 -5.87 3.05 20.93
C VAL A 210 -7.25 2.97 21.57
N GLU A 211 -7.37 3.27 22.87
CA GLU A 211 -8.67 3.32 23.56
C GLU A 211 -9.64 4.32 22.94
N ALA A 212 -9.14 5.48 22.53
CA ALA A 212 -9.97 6.50 21.91
C ALA A 212 -10.55 6.01 20.58
N VAL A 213 -9.76 5.37 19.72
CA VAL A 213 -10.23 4.79 18.44
C VAL A 213 -11.29 3.73 18.69
N ILE A 214 -11.07 2.82 19.65
CA ILE A 214 -12.04 1.77 19.98
C ILE A 214 -13.35 2.38 20.50
N ARG A 215 -13.29 3.34 21.41
CA ARG A 215 -14.48 4.03 21.91
C ARG A 215 -15.25 4.76 20.82
N GLU A 216 -14.53 5.45 19.93
CA GLU A 216 -15.14 6.17 18.80
C GLU A 216 -15.87 5.22 17.85
N ASP A 217 -15.29 4.05 17.54
CA ASP A 217 -15.86 3.12 16.57
C ASP A 217 -16.93 2.19 17.15
N PHE A 218 -16.87 1.91 18.45
CA PHE A 218 -17.80 0.99 19.11
C PHE A 218 -18.83 1.71 20.02
N GLY A 219 -19.19 2.95 19.72
CA GLY A 219 -20.27 3.67 20.37
C GLY A 219 -20.03 3.98 21.84
N GLY A 220 -18.78 4.33 22.20
CA GLY A 220 -18.38 4.74 23.55
C GLY A 220 -17.97 3.60 24.48
N ARG A 221 -18.08 2.32 24.04
CA ARG A 221 -17.70 1.14 24.84
C ARG A 221 -16.19 1.09 25.06
N SER A 222 -15.80 0.60 26.24
CA SER A 222 -14.39 0.38 26.58
C SER A 222 -13.80 -0.84 25.84
N VAL A 223 -12.49 -0.97 25.84
CA VAL A 223 -11.78 -2.14 25.27
C VAL A 223 -12.23 -3.44 25.96
N GLU A 224 -12.38 -3.39 27.29
CA GLU A 224 -12.84 -4.51 28.09
C GLU A 224 -14.27 -4.96 27.73
N GLU A 225 -15.16 -4.00 27.46
CA GLU A 225 -16.55 -4.29 27.08
C GLU A 225 -16.66 -4.83 25.65
N VAL A 226 -15.87 -4.30 24.70
CA VAL A 226 -15.91 -4.72 23.30
C VAL A 226 -15.38 -6.13 23.12
N PHE A 227 -14.22 -6.42 23.71
CA PHE A 227 -13.52 -7.70 23.51
C PHE A 227 -13.69 -8.69 24.66
N GLY A 228 -14.41 -8.33 25.73
CA GLY A 228 -14.60 -9.17 26.89
C GLY A 228 -13.31 -9.47 27.65
N VAL A 229 -12.29 -8.61 27.55
CA VAL A 229 -10.96 -8.82 28.16
C VAL A 229 -10.85 -8.15 29.53
N SER A 230 -9.85 -8.55 30.31
CA SER A 230 -9.45 -7.90 31.56
C SER A 230 -7.94 -7.67 31.56
N PHE A 231 -7.54 -6.47 32.00
CA PHE A 231 -6.12 -6.13 32.24
C PHE A 231 -5.66 -6.44 33.65
N ARG A 232 -6.52 -7.06 34.48
CA ARG A 232 -6.26 -7.42 35.88
C ARG A 232 -6.28 -8.93 36.16
N GLY A 233 -6.42 -9.75 35.11
CA GLY A 233 -6.42 -11.20 35.25
C GLY A 233 -7.68 -11.80 35.89
N GLU A 234 -8.85 -11.17 35.67
CA GLU A 234 -10.14 -11.66 36.14
C GLU A 234 -10.49 -13.01 35.51
N GLU A 235 -11.12 -13.89 36.29
CA GLU A 235 -11.57 -15.20 35.82
C GLU A 235 -12.78 -15.04 34.87
N GLY A 236 -12.86 -15.92 33.86
CA GLY A 236 -13.92 -15.85 32.86
C GLY A 236 -13.74 -14.78 31.80
N LYS A 237 -12.82 -13.84 32.00
CA LYS A 237 -12.47 -12.81 31.01
C LYS A 237 -11.32 -13.24 30.13
N GLY A 238 -11.28 -12.68 28.91
CA GLY A 238 -10.11 -12.73 28.03
C GLY A 238 -8.96 -11.87 28.55
N VAL A 239 -7.87 -11.83 27.79
CA VAL A 239 -6.70 -11.00 28.09
C VAL A 239 -6.23 -10.30 26.81
N MET A 240 -5.64 -9.11 26.94
CA MET A 240 -5.13 -8.34 25.80
C MET A 240 -3.82 -7.65 26.18
N GLU A 241 -2.90 -7.56 25.23
CA GLU A 241 -1.66 -6.79 25.40
C GLU A 241 -1.88 -5.31 25.09
N ARG A 242 -1.32 -4.46 25.93
CA ARG A 242 -1.37 -3.00 25.72
C ARG A 242 -0.31 -2.52 24.76
N ARG A 243 0.83 -3.19 24.70
CA ARG A 243 1.89 -2.93 23.71
C ARG A 243 1.57 -3.66 22.42
N ALA A 244 1.66 -2.94 21.29
CA ALA A 244 1.48 -3.55 19.98
C ALA A 244 2.61 -4.55 19.66
N ARG A 245 2.27 -5.66 19.03
CA ARG A 245 3.22 -6.67 18.53
C ARG A 245 3.85 -6.25 17.21
N ALA A 246 3.17 -5.41 16.46
CA ALA A 246 3.67 -4.82 15.23
C ALA A 246 3.08 -3.42 15.06
N SER A 247 3.85 -2.51 14.48
CA SER A 247 3.39 -1.17 14.13
C SER A 247 3.81 -0.83 12.71
N ALA A 248 2.83 -0.52 11.87
CA ALA A 248 3.02 -0.06 10.50
C ALA A 248 2.75 1.46 10.40
N SER A 249 2.85 2.00 9.20
CA SER A 249 2.65 3.44 8.94
C SER A 249 1.26 3.94 9.32
N VAL A 250 0.22 3.13 9.10
CA VAL A 250 -1.19 3.53 9.28
C VAL A 250 -1.91 2.80 10.41
N ALA A 251 -1.33 1.71 10.93
CA ALA A 251 -1.99 0.84 11.92
C ALA A 251 -0.97 0.17 12.84
N GLN A 252 -1.48 -0.35 13.96
CA GLN A 252 -0.74 -1.21 14.86
C GLN A 252 -1.56 -2.43 15.25
N VAL A 253 -0.90 -3.55 15.59
CA VAL A 253 -1.53 -4.85 15.83
C VAL A 253 -1.27 -5.30 17.26
N HIS A 254 -2.34 -5.57 18.00
CA HIS A 254 -2.30 -6.09 19.35
C HIS A 254 -2.74 -7.55 19.38
N TRP A 255 -2.12 -8.31 20.27
CA TRP A 255 -2.56 -9.67 20.57
C TRP A 255 -3.62 -9.65 21.67
N ALA A 256 -4.65 -10.46 21.49
CA ALA A 256 -5.60 -10.73 22.55
C ALA A 256 -6.03 -12.20 22.51
N ARG A 257 -6.49 -12.71 23.66
CA ARG A 257 -7.23 -13.96 23.76
C ARG A 257 -8.60 -13.65 24.32
N LEU A 258 -9.62 -13.96 23.55
CA LEU A 258 -11.03 -13.70 23.89
C LEU A 258 -11.52 -14.65 25.00
N PRO A 259 -12.65 -14.37 25.66
CA PRO A 259 -13.22 -15.26 26.69
C PRO A 259 -13.50 -16.67 26.23
N ASP A 260 -13.87 -16.86 24.96
CA ASP A 260 -14.10 -18.15 24.32
C ASP A 260 -12.83 -18.96 23.97
N GLY A 261 -11.66 -18.39 24.26
CA GLY A 261 -10.37 -19.01 24.04
C GLY A 261 -9.75 -18.74 22.67
N ARG A 262 -10.43 -18.05 21.74
CA ARG A 262 -9.85 -17.64 20.46
C ARG A 262 -8.70 -16.65 20.69
N GLU A 263 -7.57 -16.90 20.04
CA GLU A 263 -6.48 -15.93 19.97
C GLU A 263 -6.66 -15.05 18.72
N VAL A 264 -6.60 -13.76 18.91
CA VAL A 264 -6.90 -12.78 17.85
C VAL A 264 -5.81 -11.73 17.70
N ALA A 265 -5.61 -11.30 16.48
CA ALA A 265 -4.87 -10.10 16.13
C ALA A 265 -5.86 -8.95 15.96
N ILE A 266 -5.70 -7.89 16.72
CA ILE A 266 -6.54 -6.70 16.66
C ILE A 266 -5.70 -5.62 15.99
N LYS A 267 -5.98 -5.38 14.70
CA LYS A 267 -5.36 -4.31 13.89
C LYS A 267 -6.15 -3.04 14.09
N ILE A 268 -5.51 -2.00 14.62
CA ILE A 268 -6.15 -0.73 14.99
C ILE A 268 -5.47 0.38 14.21
N GLN A 269 -6.26 1.20 13.51
CA GLN A 269 -5.77 2.35 12.79
C GLN A 269 -5.25 3.40 13.77
N LYS A 270 -4.11 4.02 13.46
CA LYS A 270 -3.57 5.12 14.24
C LYS A 270 -4.53 6.30 14.19
N ARG A 271 -4.77 6.90 15.36
CA ARG A 271 -5.83 7.91 15.55
C ARG A 271 -5.72 9.10 14.63
N GLU A 272 -4.50 9.57 14.38
CA GLU A 272 -4.25 10.76 13.55
C GLU A 272 -4.49 10.51 12.06
N ILE A 273 -4.37 9.26 11.59
CA ILE A 273 -4.48 8.91 10.18
C ILE A 273 -5.82 9.35 9.59
N ALA A 274 -6.93 9.08 10.28
CA ALA A 274 -8.26 9.46 9.80
C ALA A 274 -8.42 10.97 9.53
N LYS A 275 -7.68 11.81 10.27
CA LYS A 275 -7.69 13.27 10.10
C LYS A 275 -6.71 13.74 9.02
N GLN A 276 -5.61 13.01 8.84
CA GLN A 276 -4.52 13.38 7.93
C GLN A 276 -4.80 13.02 6.48
N ILE A 277 -5.54 11.93 6.21
CA ILE A 277 -5.74 11.39 4.86
C ILE A 277 -6.17 12.45 3.85
N SER A 278 -7.22 13.21 4.16
CA SER A 278 -7.76 14.21 3.22
C SER A 278 -6.75 15.31 2.89
N TRP A 279 -5.98 15.78 3.88
CA TRP A 279 -4.95 16.79 3.71
C TRP A 279 -3.76 16.27 2.89
N ASP A 280 -3.28 15.07 3.23
CA ASP A 280 -2.15 14.44 2.58
C ASP A 280 -2.44 14.12 1.11
N LEU A 281 -3.62 13.57 0.82
CA LEU A 281 -4.04 13.26 -0.54
C LEU A 281 -4.30 14.53 -1.35
N TRP A 282 -4.86 15.58 -0.75
CA TRP A 282 -5.01 16.87 -1.41
C TRP A 282 -3.66 17.48 -1.77
N ALA A 283 -2.69 17.46 -0.84
CA ALA A 283 -1.34 17.94 -1.08
C ALA A 283 -0.65 17.13 -2.20
N PHE A 284 -0.77 15.79 -2.17
CA PHE A 284 -0.24 14.91 -3.20
C PHE A 284 -0.83 15.20 -4.58
N LYS A 285 -2.17 15.29 -4.68
CA LYS A 285 -2.88 15.64 -5.93
C LYS A 285 -2.41 16.97 -6.49
N THR A 286 -2.26 17.97 -5.62
CA THR A 286 -1.87 19.33 -6.02
C THR A 286 -0.44 19.36 -6.54
N VAL A 287 0.52 18.74 -5.84
CA VAL A 287 1.91 18.64 -6.28
C VAL A 287 2.01 17.87 -7.60
N ALA A 288 1.33 16.74 -7.71
CA ALA A 288 1.32 15.95 -8.95
C ALA A 288 0.73 16.73 -10.14
N TRP A 289 -0.32 17.53 -9.91
CA TRP A 289 -0.88 18.41 -10.94
C TRP A 289 0.11 19.49 -11.38
N ILE A 290 0.77 20.17 -10.43
CA ILE A 290 1.80 21.17 -10.71
C ILE A 290 2.93 20.55 -11.53
N TYR A 291 3.44 19.38 -11.09
CA TYR A 291 4.53 18.68 -11.78
C TYR A 291 4.14 18.24 -13.18
N SER A 292 2.91 17.75 -13.36
CA SER A 292 2.40 17.38 -14.68
C SER A 292 2.45 18.55 -15.66
N LYS A 293 2.09 19.75 -15.19
CA LYS A 293 2.14 20.98 -16.01
C LYS A 293 3.57 21.52 -16.21
N TRP A 294 4.40 21.49 -15.17
CA TRP A 294 5.75 22.06 -15.22
C TRP A 294 6.73 21.23 -16.04
N PHE A 295 6.60 19.91 -15.99
CA PHE A 295 7.50 18.98 -16.67
C PHE A 295 6.89 18.40 -17.94
N ASP A 296 5.65 18.77 -18.27
CA ASP A 296 4.92 18.27 -19.43
C ASP A 296 4.89 16.72 -19.45
N LEU A 297 4.54 16.13 -18.30
CA LEU A 297 4.39 14.70 -18.11
C LEU A 297 2.94 14.38 -17.73
N PRO A 298 2.23 13.50 -18.45
CA PRO A 298 0.83 13.17 -18.15
C PRO A 298 0.67 12.28 -16.91
N LEU A 299 1.49 12.51 -15.87
CA LEU A 299 1.48 11.73 -14.63
C LEU A 299 0.18 11.91 -13.84
N TYR A 300 -0.51 13.03 -14.04
CA TYR A 300 -1.73 13.34 -13.29
C TYR A 300 -2.87 12.37 -13.60
N SER A 301 -2.86 11.72 -14.77
CA SER A 301 -3.84 10.71 -15.16
C SER A 301 -3.86 9.50 -14.21
N LEU A 302 -2.72 9.17 -13.60
CA LEU A 302 -2.59 8.07 -12.64
C LEU A 302 -3.01 8.47 -11.21
N VAL A 303 -3.07 9.76 -10.91
CA VAL A 303 -3.30 10.25 -9.55
C VAL A 303 -4.66 9.82 -8.98
N PRO A 304 -5.79 9.90 -9.71
CA PRO A 304 -7.07 9.42 -9.20
C PRO A 304 -7.04 7.94 -8.81
N PHE A 305 -6.45 7.12 -9.68
CA PHE A 305 -6.34 5.67 -9.45
C PHE A 305 -5.45 5.33 -8.22
N ILE A 306 -4.29 5.99 -8.10
CA ILE A 306 -3.40 5.81 -6.94
C ILE A 306 -4.10 6.30 -5.66
N THR A 307 -4.78 7.44 -5.72
CA THR A 307 -5.49 8.01 -4.57
C THR A 307 -6.59 7.08 -4.07
N GLU A 308 -7.42 6.57 -4.97
CA GLU A 308 -8.47 5.61 -4.63
C GLU A 308 -7.88 4.38 -3.90
N ARG A 309 -6.76 3.85 -4.40
CA ARG A 309 -6.10 2.69 -3.76
C ARG A 309 -5.55 3.01 -2.39
N LEU A 310 -4.97 4.19 -2.20
CA LEU A 310 -4.49 4.63 -0.89
C LEU A 310 -5.65 4.86 0.10
N GLU A 311 -6.78 5.38 -0.35
CA GLU A 311 -8.00 5.51 0.47
C GLU A 311 -8.54 4.14 0.88
N LEU A 312 -8.63 3.19 -0.06
CA LEU A 312 -9.09 1.82 0.21
C LEU A 312 -8.18 1.08 1.20
N GLU A 313 -6.88 1.35 1.19
CA GLU A 313 -5.91 0.74 2.12
C GLU A 313 -6.12 1.21 3.58
N THR A 314 -6.78 2.35 3.78
CA THR A 314 -7.10 2.86 5.13
C THR A 314 -8.48 2.40 5.63
N ASP A 315 -9.23 1.66 4.84
CA ASP A 315 -10.54 1.11 5.21
C ASP A 315 -10.43 -0.39 5.50
N PHE A 316 -10.45 -0.76 6.78
CA PHE A 316 -10.30 -2.16 7.18
C PHE A 316 -11.49 -3.04 6.84
N LEU A 317 -12.68 -2.49 6.56
CA LEU A 317 -13.79 -3.28 6.02
C LEU A 317 -13.50 -3.74 4.59
N ASN A 318 -12.80 -2.90 3.80
CA ASN A 318 -12.32 -3.31 2.48
C ASN A 318 -11.24 -4.40 2.60
N GLU A 319 -10.30 -4.27 3.53
CA GLU A 319 -9.28 -5.28 3.79
C GLU A 319 -9.91 -6.62 4.23
N ALA A 320 -10.91 -6.57 5.11
CA ALA A 320 -11.68 -7.75 5.53
C ALA A 320 -12.37 -8.45 4.35
N LYS A 321 -13.03 -7.68 3.47
CA LYS A 321 -13.67 -8.20 2.26
C LYS A 321 -12.66 -8.86 1.31
N ASN A 322 -11.52 -8.23 1.09
CA ASN A 322 -10.45 -8.78 0.26
C ASN A 322 -9.92 -10.10 0.83
N SER A 323 -9.73 -10.15 2.17
CA SER A 323 -9.30 -11.35 2.90
C SER A 323 -10.27 -12.52 2.69
N GLU A 324 -11.58 -12.30 2.89
CA GLU A 324 -12.61 -13.32 2.70
C GLU A 324 -12.68 -13.78 1.24
N THR A 325 -12.66 -12.84 0.28
CA THR A 325 -12.62 -13.15 -1.15
C THR A 325 -11.42 -14.04 -1.51
N MET A 326 -10.24 -13.69 -1.01
CA MET A 326 -9.03 -14.49 -1.28
C MET A 326 -9.11 -15.86 -0.64
N ARG A 327 -9.67 -15.98 0.57
CA ARG A 327 -9.89 -17.26 1.26
C ARG A 327 -10.79 -18.19 0.44
N GLU A 328 -11.90 -17.67 -0.10
CA GLU A 328 -12.82 -18.43 -0.95
C GLU A 328 -12.15 -18.90 -2.25
N LEU A 329 -11.41 -18.01 -2.92
CA LEU A 329 -10.68 -18.33 -4.14
C LEU A 329 -9.65 -19.43 -3.93
N ILE A 330 -8.86 -19.36 -2.84
CA ILE A 330 -7.88 -20.38 -2.47
C ILE A 330 -8.56 -21.72 -2.19
N GLN A 331 -9.69 -21.73 -1.49
CA GLN A 331 -10.44 -22.94 -1.20
C GLN A 331 -11.00 -23.60 -2.46
N SER A 332 -11.35 -22.81 -3.48
CA SER A 332 -11.84 -23.29 -4.77
C SER A 332 -10.76 -23.96 -5.62
N GLU A 333 -9.48 -23.60 -5.43
CA GLU A 333 -8.35 -24.08 -6.23
C GLU A 333 -7.68 -25.30 -5.58
N LYS A 334 -7.82 -26.48 -6.21
CA LYS A 334 -7.32 -27.76 -5.69
C LYS A 334 -5.81 -27.76 -5.44
N SER A 335 -5.05 -27.06 -6.29
CA SER A 335 -3.59 -27.00 -6.20
C SER A 335 -3.08 -26.15 -5.03
N LEU A 336 -3.91 -25.24 -4.49
CA LEU A 336 -3.55 -24.32 -3.42
C LEU A 336 -4.20 -24.68 -2.08
N ARG A 337 -5.31 -25.40 -2.11
CA ARG A 337 -6.03 -25.86 -0.91
C ARG A 337 -5.12 -26.66 0.01
N GLY A 338 -5.01 -26.26 1.28
CA GLY A 338 -4.15 -26.88 2.28
C GLY A 338 -2.65 -26.58 2.11
N ARG A 339 -2.30 -25.65 1.19
CA ARG A 339 -0.93 -25.12 1.05
C ARG A 339 -0.89 -23.62 1.32
N VAL A 340 -2.03 -22.94 1.21
CA VAL A 340 -2.18 -21.52 1.47
C VAL A 340 -3.32 -21.33 2.46
N TYR A 341 -3.10 -20.48 3.43
CA TYR A 341 -4.07 -20.12 4.45
C TYR A 341 -4.26 -18.61 4.52
N VAL A 342 -5.49 -18.18 4.76
CA VAL A 342 -5.85 -16.79 5.04
C VAL A 342 -6.55 -16.78 6.39
N PRO A 343 -6.06 -15.99 7.36
CA PRO A 343 -6.66 -15.89 8.68
C PRO A 343 -8.14 -15.51 8.61
N LYS A 344 -8.95 -16.12 9.46
CA LYS A 344 -10.38 -15.81 9.55
C LYS A 344 -10.55 -14.39 10.08
N VAL A 345 -11.42 -13.62 9.42
CA VAL A 345 -11.86 -12.31 9.91
C VAL A 345 -13.08 -12.48 10.82
N TYR A 346 -13.09 -11.76 11.94
CA TYR A 346 -14.24 -11.71 12.85
C TYR A 346 -15.01 -10.41 12.61
N SER A 347 -15.93 -10.45 11.67
CA SER A 347 -16.69 -9.28 11.20
C SER A 347 -17.50 -8.63 12.31
N GLU A 348 -17.98 -9.42 13.28
CA GLU A 348 -18.75 -8.96 14.44
C GLU A 348 -17.93 -8.07 15.40
N LEU A 349 -16.61 -8.17 15.35
CA LEU A 349 -15.66 -7.38 16.15
C LEU A 349 -14.86 -6.40 15.30
N SER A 350 -15.21 -6.26 14.01
CA SER A 350 -14.47 -5.41 13.06
C SER A 350 -15.29 -4.20 12.65
N THR A 351 -14.59 -3.09 12.43
CA THR A 351 -15.15 -1.80 12.00
C THR A 351 -14.26 -1.21 10.89
N ARG A 352 -14.54 0.01 10.47
CA ARG A 352 -13.73 0.71 9.47
C ARG A 352 -12.27 0.94 9.93
N ARG A 353 -12.04 1.12 11.25
CA ARG A 353 -10.72 1.44 11.82
C ARG A 353 -10.16 0.33 12.71
N VAL A 354 -10.92 -0.71 12.97
CA VAL A 354 -10.51 -1.85 13.78
C VAL A 354 -10.83 -3.14 13.04
N MET A 355 -9.84 -3.98 12.78
CA MET A 355 -10.02 -5.29 12.17
C MET A 355 -9.52 -6.38 13.10
N VAL A 356 -10.36 -7.37 13.34
CA VAL A 356 -10.07 -8.51 14.21
C VAL A 356 -9.95 -9.75 13.36
N THR A 357 -8.77 -10.38 13.41
CA THR A 357 -8.49 -11.63 12.69
C THR A 357 -7.96 -12.70 13.63
N GLU A 358 -7.93 -13.93 13.18
CA GLU A 358 -7.23 -15.01 13.84
C GLU A 358 -5.75 -14.66 14.05
N TRP A 359 -5.22 -14.94 15.24
CA TRP A 359 -3.80 -14.78 15.51
C TRP A 359 -2.99 -15.90 14.85
N ILE A 360 -1.99 -15.53 14.08
CA ILE A 360 -1.13 -16.49 13.39
C ILE A 360 0.25 -16.52 14.05
N GLU A 361 0.70 -17.72 14.39
CA GLU A 361 2.07 -17.99 14.75
C GLU A 361 2.78 -18.68 13.60
N GLY A 362 3.86 -18.06 13.13
CA GLY A 362 4.63 -18.56 12.01
C GLY A 362 5.97 -17.86 11.91
N ILE A 363 6.76 -18.26 10.94
CA ILE A 363 8.03 -17.61 10.61
C ILE A 363 7.81 -16.75 9.40
N ARG A 364 8.30 -15.52 9.43
CA ARG A 364 8.20 -14.62 8.28
C ARG A 364 9.06 -15.13 7.12
N LEU A 365 8.64 -14.86 5.89
CA LEU A 365 9.30 -15.39 4.69
C LEU A 365 10.79 -14.99 4.57
N TRP A 366 11.19 -13.85 5.16
CA TRP A 366 12.60 -13.42 5.17
C TRP A 366 13.49 -14.19 6.14
N ASP A 367 12.95 -14.92 7.13
CA ASP A 367 13.75 -15.73 8.05
C ASP A 367 14.08 -17.10 7.43
N LYS A 368 15.02 -17.09 6.50
CA LYS A 368 15.49 -18.30 5.81
C LYS A 368 16.02 -19.37 6.77
N GLN A 369 16.67 -18.96 7.87
CA GLN A 369 17.21 -19.88 8.87
C GLN A 369 16.08 -20.54 9.66
N GLY A 370 15.08 -19.75 10.06
CA GLY A 370 13.89 -20.26 10.71
C GLY A 370 13.08 -21.23 9.85
N ILE A 371 12.98 -20.98 8.53
CA ILE A 371 12.28 -21.86 7.60
C ILE A 371 13.02 -23.19 7.40
N ASN A 372 14.32 -23.14 7.07
CA ASN A 372 15.11 -24.31 6.69
C ASN A 372 15.71 -25.06 7.88
N GLY A 373 15.81 -24.43 9.06
CA GLY A 373 16.39 -25.00 10.26
C GLY A 373 15.66 -26.28 10.68
N ARG A 374 16.38 -27.19 11.38
CA ARG A 374 15.87 -28.49 11.76
C ARG A 374 14.65 -28.38 12.68
N TRP A 375 13.57 -29.13 12.34
CA TRP A 375 12.38 -29.23 13.18
C TRP A 375 12.66 -30.07 14.44
N MET A 376 12.32 -29.50 15.62
CA MET A 376 12.51 -30.11 16.93
C MET A 376 11.18 -30.33 17.67
N GLY A 377 10.04 -30.00 17.06
CA GLY A 377 8.71 -30.12 17.68
C GLY A 377 8.09 -31.51 17.68
N GLY A 378 8.84 -32.53 17.24
CA GLY A 378 8.40 -33.94 17.22
C GLY A 378 7.67 -34.32 15.93
N TYR A 379 7.58 -35.64 15.71
CA TYR A 379 6.91 -36.22 14.56
C TYR A 379 5.39 -36.08 14.70
N GLY A 380 4.69 -35.80 13.60
CA GLY A 380 3.25 -35.64 13.58
C GLY A 380 2.73 -34.30 14.16
N ASN A 381 3.61 -33.46 14.69
CA ASN A 381 3.26 -32.13 15.18
C ASN A 381 3.50 -31.05 14.09
N GLY A 382 2.62 -30.04 14.06
CA GLY A 382 2.76 -28.84 13.27
C GLY A 382 3.11 -27.62 14.11
N SER A 383 3.24 -26.46 13.44
CA SER A 383 3.41 -25.17 14.10
C SER A 383 2.25 -24.87 15.06
N PRO A 384 2.43 -23.98 16.06
CA PRO A 384 1.33 -23.54 16.91
C PRO A 384 0.15 -23.01 16.09
N GLY A 385 -1.07 -23.36 16.48
CA GLY A 385 -2.30 -22.88 15.85
C GLY A 385 -2.68 -23.52 14.50
N VAL A 386 -1.88 -24.45 13.93
CA VAL A 386 -2.31 -25.20 12.74
C VAL A 386 -3.38 -26.22 13.08
N GLN A 387 -4.23 -26.58 12.12
CA GLN A 387 -5.21 -27.63 12.31
C GLN A 387 -4.57 -29.01 12.43
N GLY A 388 -5.11 -29.86 13.29
CA GLY A 388 -4.60 -31.19 13.55
C GLY A 388 -3.72 -31.25 14.80
N ALA A 389 -2.59 -31.97 14.75
CA ALA A 389 -1.66 -32.07 15.88
C ALA A 389 -0.82 -30.79 16.00
N SER A 390 -1.35 -29.80 16.66
CA SER A 390 -0.65 -28.55 16.99
C SER A 390 0.11 -28.70 18.33
N LEU A 391 1.12 -27.84 18.53
CA LEU A 391 1.76 -27.68 19.84
C LEU A 391 0.77 -27.10 20.84
N GLN A 392 0.99 -27.41 22.12
CA GLN A 392 0.05 -27.10 23.19
C GLN A 392 -0.28 -25.58 23.29
N PRO A 393 -1.53 -25.24 23.64
CA PRO A 393 -1.91 -23.84 23.87
C PRO A 393 -1.18 -23.27 25.10
N PRO A 394 -1.04 -21.93 25.22
CA PRO A 394 -0.40 -21.31 26.36
C PRO A 394 -1.18 -21.56 27.66
N ASP A 395 -0.44 -21.68 28.78
CA ASP A 395 -1.03 -21.77 30.11
C ASP A 395 -1.64 -20.41 30.52
N MET A 396 -2.96 -20.32 30.42
CA MET A 396 -3.70 -19.11 30.76
C MET A 396 -3.80 -18.86 32.27
N ALA A 397 -3.65 -19.87 33.10
CA ALA A 397 -3.63 -19.69 34.54
C ALA A 397 -2.40 -18.88 34.97
N THR A 398 -1.25 -19.19 34.38
CA THR A 398 -0.02 -18.43 34.59
C THR A 398 -0.14 -17.02 34.10
N VAL A 399 -0.67 -16.79 32.89
CA VAL A 399 -0.88 -15.42 32.33
C VAL A 399 -1.80 -14.59 33.21
N ARG A 400 -2.92 -15.16 33.70
CA ARG A 400 -3.85 -14.45 34.60
C ARG A 400 -3.22 -14.15 35.97
N ARG A 401 -2.40 -15.08 36.52
CA ARG A 401 -1.66 -14.83 37.75
C ARG A 401 -0.67 -13.67 37.57
N GLU A 402 0.05 -13.64 36.48
CA GLU A 402 0.98 -12.55 36.17
C GLU A 402 0.26 -11.21 36.06
N LEU A 403 -0.91 -11.15 35.42
CA LEU A 403 -1.73 -9.94 35.37
C LEU A 403 -2.30 -9.51 36.71
N ARG A 404 -2.55 -10.45 37.65
CA ARG A 404 -2.95 -10.08 39.03
C ARG A 404 -1.79 -9.48 39.81
N GLU A 405 -0.58 -9.99 39.59
CA GLU A 405 0.64 -9.46 40.23
C GLU A 405 1.09 -8.12 39.60
N ARG A 406 0.90 -8.00 38.27
CA ARG A 406 1.27 -6.80 37.46
C ARG A 406 0.09 -6.35 36.60
N PRO A 407 -0.92 -5.69 37.19
CA PRO A 407 -2.05 -5.17 36.40
C PRO A 407 -1.58 -4.23 35.28
N TYR A 408 -2.25 -4.29 34.15
CA TYR A 408 -1.94 -3.49 32.98
C TYR A 408 -0.56 -3.76 32.36
N ALA A 409 -0.01 -4.97 32.53
CA ALA A 409 1.23 -5.36 31.89
C ALA A 409 1.18 -5.16 30.37
N GLU A 410 2.26 -4.66 29.82
CA GLU A 410 2.33 -4.31 28.39
C GLU A 410 2.38 -5.54 27.49
N GLN A 411 3.14 -6.57 27.87
CA GLN A 411 3.32 -7.83 27.14
C GLN A 411 3.07 -8.99 28.06
N ILE A 412 2.17 -9.89 27.67
CA ILE A 412 1.72 -11.02 28.46
C ILE A 412 1.62 -12.34 27.67
N LYS A 413 1.72 -12.26 26.33
CA LYS A 413 1.63 -13.44 25.48
C LYS A 413 2.84 -14.32 25.69
N PRO A 414 2.67 -15.59 26.10
CA PRO A 414 3.77 -16.53 26.21
C PRO A 414 4.40 -16.80 24.84
N GLU A 415 5.72 -16.83 24.78
CA GLU A 415 6.43 -17.26 23.57
C GLU A 415 6.38 -18.78 23.44
N ARG A 416 5.90 -19.25 22.30
CA ARG A 416 5.86 -20.66 21.94
C ARG A 416 7.06 -21.01 21.07
N ALA A 417 8.19 -21.31 21.71
CA ALA A 417 9.44 -21.62 21.03
C ALA A 417 9.91 -23.07 21.21
N GLU A 418 9.07 -23.96 21.76
CA GLU A 418 9.40 -25.36 22.06
C GLU A 418 9.92 -26.12 20.83
N TRP A 419 9.37 -25.86 19.66
CA TRP A 419 9.78 -26.44 18.39
C TRP A 419 11.18 -25.99 17.92
N LYS A 420 11.76 -24.95 18.50
CA LYS A 420 13.13 -24.50 18.27
C LYS A 420 14.14 -25.33 19.13
N GLY A 421 13.65 -26.18 20.04
CA GLY A 421 14.45 -26.98 20.95
C GLY A 421 15.17 -26.16 22.02
N ARG A 422 15.81 -26.85 22.98
CA ARG A 422 16.41 -26.22 24.16
C ARG A 422 17.46 -25.12 23.89
N ARG A 423 18.08 -25.12 22.72
CA ARG A 423 19.09 -24.11 22.34
C ARG A 423 18.56 -23.05 21.41
N GLY A 424 17.27 -23.04 21.10
CA GLY A 424 16.65 -22.05 20.19
C GLY A 424 17.13 -22.07 18.73
N ARG A 425 17.88 -23.10 18.31
CA ARG A 425 18.51 -23.20 16.98
C ARG A 425 17.68 -23.97 15.97
N GLY A 426 16.52 -24.48 16.36
CA GLY A 426 15.60 -25.20 15.47
C GLY A 426 14.86 -24.27 14.53
N GLY A 427 14.31 -24.84 13.47
CA GLY A 427 13.46 -24.18 12.49
C GLY A 427 12.29 -25.08 12.09
N LEU A 428 11.58 -24.68 11.04
CA LEU A 428 10.43 -25.44 10.54
C LEU A 428 10.82 -26.73 9.80
N GLY A 429 12.08 -26.90 9.38
CA GLY A 429 12.55 -28.03 8.60
C GLY A 429 11.89 -28.11 7.22
N LEU A 430 11.61 -26.97 6.61
CA LEU A 430 10.90 -26.85 5.33
C LEU A 430 11.87 -26.49 4.20
N SER A 431 11.51 -26.90 2.98
CA SER A 431 12.28 -26.58 1.79
C SER A 431 11.89 -25.21 1.22
N SER A 432 12.86 -24.32 1.00
CA SER A 432 12.64 -23.06 0.27
C SER A 432 12.00 -23.28 -1.11
N LYS A 433 12.29 -24.41 -1.77
CA LYS A 433 11.67 -24.79 -3.03
C LYS A 433 10.18 -25.00 -2.91
N GLU A 434 9.73 -25.71 -1.88
CA GLU A 434 8.29 -25.95 -1.62
C GLU A 434 7.55 -24.64 -1.32
N VAL A 435 8.13 -23.79 -0.48
CA VAL A 435 7.59 -22.48 -0.12
C VAL A 435 7.43 -21.60 -1.37
N MET A 436 8.49 -21.45 -2.17
CA MET A 436 8.46 -20.63 -3.37
C MET A 436 7.57 -21.19 -4.46
N THR A 437 7.49 -22.53 -4.61
CA THR A 437 6.53 -23.15 -5.53
C THR A 437 5.10 -22.76 -5.17
N THR A 438 4.74 -22.85 -3.88
CA THR A 438 3.41 -22.46 -3.40
C THR A 438 3.14 -20.97 -3.64
N MET A 439 4.13 -20.13 -3.38
CA MET A 439 4.03 -18.69 -3.56
C MET A 439 3.79 -18.31 -5.03
N ILE A 440 4.58 -18.87 -5.95
CA ILE A 440 4.41 -18.58 -7.39
C ILE A 440 3.09 -19.11 -7.91
N ASP A 441 2.69 -20.34 -7.51
CA ASP A 441 1.38 -20.90 -7.88
C ASP A 441 0.24 -19.96 -7.43
N LEU A 442 0.31 -19.43 -6.20
CA LEU A 442 -0.70 -18.52 -5.66
C LEU A 442 -0.80 -17.23 -6.48
N PHE A 443 0.33 -16.55 -6.71
CA PHE A 443 0.30 -15.27 -7.41
C PHE A 443 0.02 -15.42 -8.91
N ALA A 444 0.45 -16.53 -9.51
CA ALA A 444 0.07 -16.85 -10.87
C ALA A 444 -1.45 -17.14 -11.00
N ALA A 445 -2.05 -17.86 -10.05
CA ALA A 445 -3.50 -18.06 -10.04
C ALA A 445 -4.26 -16.75 -9.89
N GLN A 446 -3.78 -15.83 -9.03
CA GLN A 446 -4.36 -14.50 -8.86
C GLN A 446 -4.39 -13.71 -10.17
N ILE A 447 -3.27 -13.71 -10.91
CA ILE A 447 -3.12 -12.94 -12.14
C ILE A 447 -3.89 -13.61 -13.29
N PHE A 448 -3.64 -14.89 -13.55
CA PHE A 448 -4.10 -15.53 -14.78
C PHE A 448 -5.47 -16.18 -14.65
N LYS A 449 -5.85 -16.68 -13.46
CA LYS A 449 -7.10 -17.42 -13.28
C LYS A 449 -8.20 -16.56 -12.69
N TRP A 450 -7.91 -15.85 -11.59
CA TRP A 450 -8.94 -15.14 -10.84
C TRP A 450 -9.09 -13.68 -11.24
N GLY A 451 -8.01 -13.05 -11.71
CA GLY A 451 -8.01 -11.60 -11.96
C GLY A 451 -8.12 -10.75 -10.69
N VAL A 452 -7.91 -11.36 -9.53
CA VAL A 452 -7.92 -10.70 -8.21
C VAL A 452 -6.50 -10.76 -7.66
N VAL A 453 -5.77 -9.67 -7.81
CA VAL A 453 -4.33 -9.64 -7.58
C VAL A 453 -4.00 -8.88 -6.31
N HIS A 454 -3.38 -9.56 -5.36
CA HIS A 454 -2.75 -8.94 -4.19
C HIS A 454 -1.48 -8.22 -4.63
N CYS A 455 -1.41 -6.91 -4.40
CA CYS A 455 -0.35 -6.08 -4.97
C CYS A 455 0.83 -5.83 -4.02
N ASP A 456 0.82 -6.40 -2.82
CA ASP A 456 1.87 -6.24 -1.82
C ASP A 456 2.32 -7.56 -1.16
N PRO A 457 2.86 -8.54 -1.94
CA PRO A 457 3.37 -9.80 -1.38
C PRO A 457 4.74 -9.62 -0.70
N HIS A 458 4.85 -8.57 0.13
CA HIS A 458 6.06 -8.29 0.90
C HIS A 458 6.34 -9.45 1.86
N PRO A 459 7.60 -9.88 2.05
CA PRO A 459 7.92 -11.02 2.90
C PRO A 459 7.51 -10.82 4.37
N GLY A 460 7.30 -9.57 4.81
CA GLY A 460 6.72 -9.24 6.11
C GLY A 460 5.25 -9.59 6.26
N ASN A 461 4.52 -9.67 5.14
CA ASN A 461 3.09 -9.98 5.10
C ASN A 461 2.81 -11.47 4.85
N ILE A 462 3.87 -12.29 4.78
CA ILE A 462 3.78 -13.71 4.50
C ILE A 462 4.44 -14.49 5.63
N PHE A 463 3.63 -15.33 6.31
CA PHE A 463 4.14 -16.28 7.31
C PHE A 463 4.19 -17.70 6.72
N ILE A 464 5.17 -18.44 7.18
CA ILE A 464 5.33 -19.86 6.86
C ILE A 464 5.08 -20.67 8.13
N ARG A 465 4.23 -21.68 8.01
CA ARG A 465 3.94 -22.66 9.06
C ARG A 465 4.29 -24.06 8.58
N ARG A 466 4.55 -24.95 9.52
CA ARG A 466 4.69 -26.39 9.26
C ARG A 466 3.39 -27.08 9.61
N LEU A 467 2.83 -27.82 8.67
CA LEU A 467 1.68 -28.70 8.90
C LEU A 467 2.10 -30.00 9.62
N PRO A 468 1.18 -30.72 10.29
CA PRO A 468 1.48 -31.99 10.95
C PRO A 468 2.07 -33.05 10.02
N ASN A 469 1.72 -33.04 8.74
CA ASN A 469 2.28 -33.90 7.70
C ASN A 469 3.68 -33.49 7.22
N GLY A 470 4.27 -32.46 7.82
CA GLY A 470 5.61 -31.98 7.49
C GLY A 470 5.67 -31.03 6.29
N ARG A 471 4.53 -30.66 5.66
CA ARG A 471 4.48 -29.77 4.51
C ARG A 471 4.43 -28.31 4.93
N ALA A 472 4.86 -27.44 4.02
CA ALA A 472 4.78 -26.00 4.18
C ALA A 472 3.33 -25.50 3.97
N GLU A 473 2.89 -24.59 4.84
CA GLU A 473 1.70 -23.77 4.64
C GLU A 473 2.12 -22.31 4.61
N LEU A 474 1.72 -21.60 3.55
CA LEU A 474 1.94 -20.19 3.36
C LEU A 474 0.73 -19.42 3.88
N VAL A 475 0.92 -18.44 4.75
CA VAL A 475 -0.16 -17.65 5.34
C VAL A 475 -0.05 -16.20 4.90
N LEU A 476 -1.09 -15.66 4.26
CA LEU A 476 -1.20 -14.24 3.93
C LEU A 476 -1.91 -13.51 5.07
N ILE A 477 -1.30 -12.44 5.61
CA ILE A 477 -1.85 -11.73 6.78
C ILE A 477 -2.28 -10.28 6.51
N ASP A 478 -1.89 -9.70 5.39
CA ASP A 478 -2.28 -8.34 4.99
C ASP A 478 -3.04 -8.38 3.67
N HIS A 479 -4.21 -7.76 3.60
CA HIS A 479 -5.09 -7.76 2.43
C HIS A 479 -5.53 -6.34 2.04
N GLY A 480 -4.74 -5.32 2.41
CA GLY A 480 -5.08 -3.91 2.20
C GLY A 480 -5.11 -3.50 0.73
N LEU A 481 -4.21 -4.04 -0.09
CA LEU A 481 -4.04 -3.58 -1.48
C LEU A 481 -4.30 -4.69 -2.50
N TYR A 482 -5.44 -4.60 -3.18
CA TYR A 482 -5.85 -5.48 -4.27
C TYR A 482 -6.22 -4.72 -5.54
N VAL A 483 -5.97 -5.34 -6.69
CA VAL A 483 -6.41 -4.87 -8.01
C VAL A 483 -7.25 -5.96 -8.67
N TYR A 484 -8.34 -5.54 -9.27
CA TYR A 484 -9.28 -6.39 -9.99
C TYR A 484 -9.10 -6.17 -11.49
N MET A 485 -8.70 -7.24 -12.19
CA MET A 485 -8.53 -7.23 -13.65
C MET A 485 -9.88 -7.50 -14.32
N THR A 486 -10.13 -6.79 -15.41
CA THR A 486 -11.26 -7.16 -16.28
C THR A 486 -10.98 -8.50 -16.98
N ASP A 487 -12.01 -9.28 -17.30
CA ASP A 487 -11.83 -10.57 -18.00
C ASP A 487 -11.10 -10.41 -19.33
N ARG A 488 -11.39 -9.32 -20.06
CA ARG A 488 -10.71 -8.99 -21.31
C ARG A 488 -9.21 -8.79 -21.09
N PHE A 489 -8.84 -7.95 -20.14
CA PHE A 489 -7.44 -7.67 -19.84
C PHE A 489 -6.72 -8.91 -19.32
N ARG A 490 -7.34 -9.67 -18.41
CA ARG A 490 -6.79 -10.94 -17.91
C ARG A 490 -6.51 -11.93 -19.04
N HIS A 491 -7.44 -12.09 -19.99
CA HIS A 491 -7.26 -12.93 -21.16
C HIS A 491 -6.10 -12.44 -22.06
N GLN A 492 -6.08 -11.14 -22.40
CA GLN A 492 -4.99 -10.52 -23.16
C GLN A 492 -3.64 -10.72 -22.49
N TYR A 493 -3.57 -10.56 -21.17
CA TYR A 493 -2.34 -10.74 -20.39
C TYR A 493 -1.87 -12.21 -20.42
N GLY A 494 -2.79 -13.18 -20.37
CA GLY A 494 -2.47 -14.60 -20.57
C GLY A 494 -1.93 -14.90 -21.97
N VAL A 495 -2.54 -14.33 -23.01
CA VAL A 495 -2.07 -14.45 -24.42
C VAL A 495 -0.68 -13.83 -24.56
N PHE A 496 -0.46 -12.65 -24.02
CA PHE A 496 0.83 -11.95 -24.01
C PHE A 496 1.94 -12.81 -23.37
N TRP A 497 1.70 -13.35 -22.17
CA TRP A 497 2.65 -14.23 -21.48
C TRP A 497 2.97 -15.48 -22.25
N LYS A 498 1.99 -16.10 -22.88
CA LYS A 498 2.20 -17.27 -23.74
C LYS A 498 3.07 -16.90 -24.94
N ALA A 499 2.80 -15.77 -25.59
CA ALA A 499 3.57 -15.27 -26.71
C ALA A 499 5.03 -14.97 -26.33
N LEU A 500 5.25 -14.39 -25.13
CA LEU A 500 6.60 -14.18 -24.58
C LEU A 500 7.41 -15.49 -24.49
N MET A 501 6.77 -16.57 -24.06
CA MET A 501 7.45 -17.86 -23.89
C MET A 501 7.68 -18.60 -25.21
N THR A 502 6.95 -18.28 -26.27
CA THR A 502 7.06 -18.88 -27.59
C THR A 502 7.75 -17.98 -28.61
N PHE A 503 8.26 -16.83 -28.20
CA PHE A 503 8.88 -15.81 -29.06
C PHE A 503 8.00 -15.37 -30.21
N ASP A 504 6.67 -15.34 -30.01
CA ASP A 504 5.69 -14.87 -30.99
C ASP A 504 5.59 -13.35 -30.98
N ASN A 505 6.54 -12.66 -31.62
CA ASN A 505 6.66 -11.23 -31.67
C ASN A 505 5.40 -10.56 -32.25
N LYS A 506 4.75 -11.18 -33.25
CA LYS A 506 3.52 -10.61 -33.85
C LYS A 506 2.38 -10.53 -32.86
N THR A 507 2.22 -11.55 -32.02
CA THR A 507 1.20 -11.53 -30.97
C THR A 507 1.58 -10.54 -29.86
N ILE A 508 2.86 -10.43 -29.50
CA ILE A 508 3.36 -9.46 -28.52
C ILE A 508 3.06 -8.04 -28.99
N GLU A 509 3.47 -7.69 -30.22
CA GLU A 509 3.23 -6.37 -30.83
C GLU A 509 1.75 -6.03 -30.88
N ARG A 510 0.91 -6.95 -31.37
CA ARG A 510 -0.54 -6.75 -31.43
C ARG A 510 -1.16 -6.47 -30.06
N VAL A 511 -0.81 -7.23 -29.03
CA VAL A 511 -1.39 -7.04 -27.69
C VAL A 511 -0.88 -5.76 -27.04
N THR A 512 0.41 -5.44 -27.20
CA THR A 512 0.97 -4.18 -26.67
C THR A 512 0.41 -2.96 -27.39
N GLU A 513 0.15 -3.04 -28.69
CA GLU A 513 -0.51 -1.99 -29.46
C GLU A 513 -1.96 -1.78 -29.00
N GLU A 514 -2.71 -2.85 -28.71
CA GLU A 514 -4.05 -2.75 -28.12
C GLU A 514 -4.03 -2.05 -26.76
N TRP A 515 -2.93 -2.11 -26.02
CA TRP A 515 -2.70 -1.40 -24.74
C TRP A 515 -2.07 0.00 -24.91
N GLY A 516 -1.84 0.44 -26.15
CA GLY A 516 -1.19 1.73 -26.42
C GLY A 516 0.33 1.75 -26.14
N ILE A 517 0.98 0.58 -26.00
CA ILE A 517 2.40 0.45 -25.71
C ILE A 517 3.17 0.26 -27.01
N LYS A 518 3.97 1.24 -27.43
CA LYS A 518 4.72 1.20 -28.69
C LYS A 518 6.03 0.42 -28.62
N ALA A 519 6.64 0.31 -27.43
CA ALA A 519 7.93 -0.37 -27.24
C ALA A 519 7.70 -1.82 -26.73
N ALA A 520 7.23 -2.70 -27.60
CA ALA A 520 6.85 -4.07 -27.28
C ALA A 520 7.99 -4.89 -26.63
N ASP A 521 9.22 -4.79 -27.16
CA ASP A 521 10.39 -5.53 -26.67
C ASP A 521 10.85 -5.04 -25.29
N LEU A 522 10.83 -3.72 -25.08
CA LEU A 522 11.15 -3.13 -23.77
C LEU A 522 10.12 -3.55 -22.73
N PHE A 523 8.83 -3.54 -23.08
CA PHE A 523 7.75 -3.98 -22.21
C PHE A 523 7.83 -5.49 -21.93
N ALA A 524 8.20 -6.30 -22.93
CA ALA A 524 8.46 -7.74 -22.78
C ALA A 524 9.60 -7.98 -21.78
N SER A 525 10.71 -7.27 -21.93
CA SER A 525 11.85 -7.33 -21.00
C SER A 525 11.47 -6.91 -19.60
N ALA A 526 10.73 -5.81 -19.45
CA ALA A 526 10.24 -5.32 -18.17
C ALA A 526 9.27 -6.31 -17.48
N THR A 527 8.42 -7.01 -18.26
CA THR A 527 7.48 -8.00 -17.72
C THR A 527 8.18 -9.27 -17.27
N LEU A 528 9.15 -9.77 -18.06
CA LEU A 528 9.93 -10.94 -17.69
C LEU A 528 10.93 -10.66 -16.58
N LEU A 529 11.25 -9.38 -16.36
CA LEU A 529 12.35 -8.92 -15.50
C LEU A 529 13.69 -9.56 -15.92
N ARG A 530 13.87 -9.70 -17.24
CA ARG A 530 15.08 -10.18 -17.90
C ARG A 530 15.08 -9.71 -19.36
N PRO A 531 16.26 -9.67 -20.03
CA PRO A 531 16.31 -9.32 -21.44
C PRO A 531 15.42 -10.27 -22.27
N TYR A 532 14.61 -9.67 -23.14
CA TYR A 532 13.82 -10.43 -24.11
C TYR A 532 14.66 -10.67 -25.35
N GLU A 533 15.08 -11.93 -25.58
CA GLU A 533 16.00 -12.32 -26.66
C GLU A 533 15.28 -12.49 -28.03
N GLY A 534 13.94 -12.41 -28.02
CA GLY A 534 13.15 -12.53 -29.27
C GLY A 534 12.95 -11.22 -30.02
N GLY A 535 13.42 -10.08 -29.45
CA GLY A 535 13.25 -8.75 -30.02
C GLY A 535 14.14 -8.44 -31.23
N ASP A 536 13.86 -7.32 -31.90
CA ASP A 536 14.62 -6.87 -33.05
C ASP A 536 16.00 -6.32 -32.64
N GLU A 537 17.05 -7.09 -32.93
CA GLU A 537 18.45 -6.63 -32.74
C GLU A 537 18.75 -5.33 -33.50
N ARG A 538 17.98 -5.00 -34.56
CA ARG A 538 18.16 -3.76 -35.32
C ARG A 538 17.86 -2.52 -34.46
N THR A 539 16.83 -2.58 -33.64
CA THR A 539 16.46 -1.47 -32.73
C THR A 539 17.57 -1.24 -31.70
N ARG A 540 18.13 -2.32 -31.13
CA ARG A 540 19.23 -2.23 -30.17
C ARG A 540 20.51 -1.71 -30.80
N ASN A 541 20.86 -2.25 -31.95
CA ASN A 541 22.08 -1.88 -32.70
C ASN A 541 21.96 -0.45 -33.26
N GLY A 542 20.76 -0.01 -33.65
CA GLY A 542 20.48 1.38 -34.04
C GLY A 542 20.71 2.34 -32.88
N LEU A 543 20.19 2.02 -31.70
CA LEU A 543 20.36 2.81 -30.48
C LEU A 543 21.84 2.90 -30.05
N MET A 544 22.57 1.78 -30.13
CA MET A 544 24.01 1.76 -29.81
C MET A 544 24.82 2.65 -30.76
N LYS A 545 24.51 2.62 -32.06
CA LYS A 545 25.16 3.49 -33.05
C LYS A 545 24.92 4.97 -32.81
N GLU A 546 23.70 5.35 -32.37
CA GLU A 546 23.37 6.74 -32.08
C GLU A 546 24.04 7.26 -30.81
N LEU A 547 24.38 6.36 -29.87
CA LEU A 547 25.08 6.67 -28.64
C LEU A 547 26.60 6.58 -28.77
N GLU A 548 27.10 6.06 -29.91
CA GLU A 548 28.52 5.92 -30.20
C GLU A 548 29.19 7.31 -30.30
N GLY A 549 30.32 7.50 -29.64
CA GLY A 549 31.04 8.77 -29.59
C GLY A 549 30.57 9.78 -28.52
N LYS A 550 29.49 9.51 -27.78
CA LYS A 550 29.04 10.39 -26.70
C LYS A 550 29.72 10.05 -25.38
N THR A 551 29.90 11.05 -24.53
CA THR A 551 30.40 10.87 -23.16
C THR A 551 29.40 10.06 -22.32
N PRO A 552 29.82 9.40 -21.23
CA PRO A 552 28.90 8.67 -20.35
C PRO A 552 27.78 9.57 -19.79
N ALA A 553 28.06 10.82 -19.46
CA ALA A 553 27.06 11.78 -18.97
C ALA A 553 26.03 12.13 -20.04
N GLU A 554 26.46 12.36 -21.30
CA GLU A 554 25.57 12.63 -22.42
C GLU A 554 24.69 11.42 -22.75
N ARG A 555 25.26 10.21 -22.74
CA ARG A 555 24.50 8.97 -22.95
C ARG A 555 23.41 8.81 -21.88
N HIS A 556 23.77 9.00 -20.62
CA HIS A 556 22.81 8.91 -19.51
C HIS A 556 21.68 9.95 -19.65
N TYR A 557 22.01 11.21 -19.93
CA TYR A 557 21.03 12.26 -20.15
C TYR A 557 20.08 11.93 -21.31
N GLU A 558 20.59 11.48 -22.44
CA GLU A 558 19.79 11.13 -23.61
C GLU A 558 18.85 9.94 -23.35
N MET A 559 19.34 8.93 -22.63
CA MET A 559 18.50 7.81 -22.20
C MET A 559 17.37 8.27 -21.27
N GLN A 560 17.65 9.18 -20.34
CA GLN A 560 16.62 9.77 -19.47
C GLN A 560 15.58 10.57 -20.27
N GLN A 561 16.01 11.31 -21.29
CA GLN A 561 15.09 12.04 -22.19
C GLN A 561 14.21 11.06 -22.98
N ARG A 562 14.78 9.99 -23.52
CA ARG A 562 14.02 8.96 -24.25
C ARG A 562 13.03 8.23 -23.35
N MET A 563 13.45 7.88 -22.13
CA MET A 563 12.53 7.31 -21.12
C MET A 563 11.38 8.28 -20.83
N LYS A 564 11.68 9.56 -20.62
CA LYS A 564 10.66 10.60 -20.41
C LYS A 564 9.67 10.67 -21.58
N GLN A 565 10.17 10.64 -22.82
CA GLN A 565 9.32 10.64 -23.98
C GLN A 565 8.51 9.37 -24.14
N GLY A 566 9.10 8.20 -23.88
CA GLY A 566 8.39 6.92 -23.89
C GLY A 566 7.27 6.86 -22.87
N ILE A 567 7.52 7.34 -21.64
CA ILE A 567 6.48 7.49 -20.61
C ILE A 567 5.38 8.44 -21.04
N ARG A 568 5.74 9.59 -21.64
CA ARG A 568 4.77 10.55 -22.15
C ARG A 568 3.88 9.93 -23.24
N GLU A 569 4.46 9.22 -24.19
CA GLU A 569 3.73 8.55 -25.26
C GLU A 569 2.84 7.42 -24.73
N MET A 570 3.34 6.65 -23.77
CA MET A 570 2.58 5.56 -23.11
C MET A 570 1.37 6.10 -22.34
N LEU A 571 1.53 7.20 -21.61
CA LEU A 571 0.46 7.80 -20.81
C LEU A 571 -0.44 8.76 -21.59
N ALA A 572 -0.09 9.09 -22.86
CA ALA A 572 -0.88 10.00 -23.68
C ALA A 572 -2.22 9.38 -24.13
N ASP A 573 -2.28 8.05 -24.27
CA ASP A 573 -3.51 7.33 -24.60
C ASP A 573 -4.10 6.69 -23.33
N GLU A 574 -4.62 7.55 -22.46
CA GLU A 574 -5.11 7.19 -21.10
C GLU A 574 -6.21 6.13 -21.12
N GLU A 575 -6.98 6.02 -22.20
CA GLU A 575 -8.09 5.07 -22.32
C GLU A 575 -7.61 3.65 -22.67
N LYS A 576 -6.50 3.51 -23.38
CA LYS A 576 -6.00 2.21 -23.82
C LYS A 576 -5.09 1.54 -22.80
N TRP A 577 -4.35 2.34 -22.02
CA TRP A 577 -3.36 1.79 -21.12
C TRP A 577 -3.99 1.14 -19.86
N PRO A 578 -3.79 -0.16 -19.63
CA PRO A 578 -4.33 -0.83 -18.44
C PRO A 578 -3.58 -0.37 -17.18
N LYS A 579 -4.25 0.42 -16.35
CA LYS A 579 -3.67 0.99 -15.10
C LYS A 579 -3.26 -0.10 -14.09
N GLU A 580 -3.90 -1.25 -14.18
CA GLU A 580 -3.60 -2.45 -13.36
C GLU A 580 -2.17 -2.96 -13.56
N LEU A 581 -1.56 -2.72 -14.74
CA LEU A 581 -0.17 -3.13 -15.04
C LEU A 581 0.84 -2.58 -14.03
N VAL A 582 0.60 -1.40 -13.49
CA VAL A 582 1.45 -0.78 -12.44
C VAL A 582 1.56 -1.71 -11.24
N PHE A 583 0.42 -2.19 -10.75
CA PHE A 583 0.35 -3.01 -9.54
C PHE A 583 0.70 -4.47 -9.78
N ILE A 584 0.35 -5.01 -10.96
CA ILE A 584 0.77 -6.35 -11.37
C ILE A 584 2.29 -6.41 -11.51
N GLY A 585 2.90 -5.39 -12.13
CA GLY A 585 4.36 -5.28 -12.23
C GLY A 585 5.03 -5.22 -10.85
N ARG A 586 4.44 -4.48 -9.90
CA ARG A 586 4.87 -4.45 -8.49
C ARG A 586 4.82 -5.85 -7.86
N ASN A 587 3.67 -6.52 -7.95
CA ASN A 587 3.52 -7.89 -7.44
C ASN A 587 4.59 -8.82 -7.97
N MET A 588 4.78 -8.83 -9.30
CA MET A 588 5.74 -9.71 -9.96
C MET A 588 7.19 -9.45 -9.51
N ARG A 589 7.54 -8.18 -9.30
CA ARG A 589 8.87 -7.80 -8.84
C ARG A 589 9.12 -8.28 -7.41
N ILE A 590 8.16 -8.09 -6.49
CA ILE A 590 8.28 -8.56 -5.12
C ILE A 590 8.38 -10.09 -5.08
N VAL A 591 7.58 -10.80 -5.88
CA VAL A 591 7.66 -12.27 -5.99
C VAL A 591 9.01 -12.73 -6.51
N GLN A 592 9.59 -12.02 -7.49
CA GLN A 592 10.95 -12.30 -7.97
C GLN A 592 11.99 -12.05 -6.88
N GLY A 593 11.95 -10.90 -6.21
CA GLY A 593 12.87 -10.59 -5.12
C GLY A 593 12.83 -11.64 -4.01
N ASN A 594 11.64 -12.13 -3.63
CA ASN A 594 11.50 -13.23 -2.68
C ASN A 594 12.13 -14.53 -3.18
N ASN A 595 12.00 -14.86 -4.48
CA ASN A 595 12.64 -16.03 -5.06
C ASN A 595 14.17 -15.91 -5.03
N GLN A 596 14.71 -14.75 -5.39
CA GLN A 596 16.15 -14.46 -5.34
C GLN A 596 16.69 -14.52 -3.91
N TYR A 597 16.00 -13.88 -2.94
CA TYR A 597 16.38 -13.90 -1.53
C TYR A 597 16.51 -15.31 -0.97
N LEU A 598 15.61 -16.22 -1.36
CA LEU A 598 15.66 -17.63 -0.95
C LEU A 598 16.66 -18.47 -1.80
N GLY A 599 17.43 -17.85 -2.71
CA GLY A 599 18.46 -18.48 -3.55
C GLY A 599 17.90 -19.05 -4.85
N SER A 600 16.89 -18.41 -5.44
CA SER A 600 16.26 -18.77 -6.72
C SER A 600 15.90 -20.28 -6.82
N PRO A 601 15.13 -20.83 -5.83
CA PRO A 601 14.91 -22.26 -5.76
C PRO A 601 14.01 -22.81 -6.86
N VAL A 602 13.28 -21.95 -7.59
CA VAL A 602 12.32 -22.34 -8.64
C VAL A 602 12.45 -21.47 -9.89
N ASN A 603 12.06 -22.03 -11.04
CA ASN A 603 11.97 -21.32 -12.31
C ASN A 603 10.61 -20.57 -12.38
N ARG A 604 10.60 -19.35 -11.88
CA ARG A 604 9.41 -18.48 -11.83
C ARG A 604 8.78 -18.28 -13.20
N VAL A 605 9.60 -17.94 -14.19
CA VAL A 605 9.13 -17.61 -15.54
C VAL A 605 8.40 -18.78 -16.19
N LYS A 606 8.93 -20.00 -16.03
CA LYS A 606 8.27 -21.23 -16.47
C LYS A 606 6.92 -21.42 -15.80
N MET A 607 6.87 -21.32 -14.48
CA MET A 607 5.63 -21.52 -13.71
C MET A 607 4.55 -20.50 -14.09
N MET A 608 4.93 -19.22 -14.23
CA MET A 608 4.01 -18.17 -14.69
C MET A 608 3.48 -18.46 -16.10
N GLY A 609 4.37 -18.89 -17.02
CA GLY A 609 3.99 -19.30 -18.39
C GLY A 609 3.02 -20.49 -18.41
N GLU A 610 3.24 -21.48 -17.54
CA GLU A 610 2.32 -22.63 -17.40
C GLU A 610 0.93 -22.19 -16.95
N TRP A 611 0.83 -21.32 -15.96
CA TRP A 611 -0.45 -20.77 -15.48
C TRP A 611 -1.13 -19.91 -16.54
N ALA A 612 -0.38 -19.04 -17.23
CA ALA A 612 -0.89 -18.23 -18.33
C ALA A 612 -1.49 -19.11 -19.45
N SER A 613 -0.76 -20.13 -19.88
CA SER A 613 -1.26 -21.06 -20.90
C SER A 613 -2.43 -21.90 -20.42
N ARG A 614 -2.43 -22.32 -19.14
CA ARG A 614 -3.51 -23.08 -18.51
C ARG A 614 -4.80 -22.28 -18.44
N SER A 615 -4.75 -21.03 -18.05
CA SER A 615 -5.94 -20.16 -17.93
C SER A 615 -6.67 -19.99 -19.26
N LEU A 616 -5.97 -20.03 -20.38
CA LEU A 616 -6.54 -19.87 -21.71
C LEU A 616 -7.41 -21.06 -22.15
N PHE A 617 -7.18 -22.28 -21.65
CA PHE A 617 -8.04 -23.41 -21.98
C PHE A 617 -9.06 -23.73 -20.88
N GLU A 618 -8.81 -23.34 -19.64
CA GLU A 618 -9.76 -23.51 -18.53
C GLU A 618 -10.86 -22.44 -18.51
N ASP A 619 -10.80 -21.43 -19.40
CA ASP A 619 -11.81 -20.35 -19.45
C ASP A 619 -13.18 -20.94 -19.80
N PRO A 620 -14.17 -20.86 -18.87
CA PRO A 620 -15.50 -21.42 -19.06
C PRO A 620 -16.30 -20.71 -20.16
N ASN A 621 -15.92 -19.47 -20.50
CA ASN A 621 -16.60 -18.67 -21.52
C ASN A 621 -16.27 -19.10 -22.95
N LEU A 622 -15.24 -19.95 -23.14
CA LEU A 622 -14.85 -20.44 -24.45
C LEU A 622 -15.65 -21.68 -24.89
N PRO A 623 -15.98 -21.78 -26.19
CA PRO A 623 -16.58 -22.99 -26.75
C PRO A 623 -15.72 -24.24 -26.49
N TRP A 624 -16.38 -25.40 -26.32
CA TRP A 624 -15.71 -26.67 -26.02
C TRP A 624 -14.60 -27.01 -27.01
N ALA A 625 -14.84 -26.86 -28.33
CA ALA A 625 -13.83 -27.13 -29.35
C ALA A 625 -12.57 -26.26 -29.21
N SER A 626 -12.75 -24.97 -28.88
CA SER A 626 -11.64 -24.04 -28.61
C SER A 626 -10.89 -24.44 -27.36
N ARG A 627 -11.56 -24.86 -26.32
CA ARG A 627 -10.95 -25.35 -25.06
C ARG A 627 -10.12 -26.60 -25.30
N ALA A 628 -10.64 -27.56 -26.05
CA ALA A 628 -9.90 -28.79 -26.42
C ALA A 628 -8.64 -28.49 -27.26
N GLY A 629 -8.76 -27.61 -28.27
CA GLY A 629 -7.62 -27.16 -29.06
C GLY A 629 -6.57 -26.41 -28.22
N ASN A 630 -7.00 -25.55 -27.28
CA ASN A 630 -6.09 -24.86 -26.38
C ASN A 630 -5.42 -25.81 -25.36
N ALA A 631 -6.13 -26.85 -24.91
CA ALA A 631 -5.58 -27.87 -24.02
C ALA A 631 -4.44 -28.66 -24.72
N TRP A 632 -4.65 -29.04 -26.00
CA TRP A 632 -3.58 -29.66 -26.80
C TRP A 632 -2.36 -28.74 -26.97
N ARG A 633 -2.61 -27.47 -27.32
CA ARG A 633 -1.55 -26.47 -27.42
C ARG A 633 -0.81 -26.23 -26.08
N HIS A 634 -1.55 -26.34 -24.96
CA HIS A 634 -0.93 -26.27 -23.62
C HIS A 634 0.00 -27.45 -23.36
N LEU A 635 -0.38 -28.67 -23.79
CA LEU A 635 0.49 -29.84 -23.65
C LEU A 635 1.77 -29.71 -24.45
N LEU A 636 1.70 -29.24 -25.71
CA LEU A 636 2.86 -28.93 -26.52
C LEU A 636 3.75 -27.85 -25.92
N PHE A 637 3.10 -26.80 -25.40
CA PHE A 637 3.76 -25.69 -24.69
C PHE A 637 4.54 -26.17 -23.46
N LYS A 638 3.99 -27.11 -22.69
CA LYS A 638 4.73 -27.75 -21.58
C LYS A 638 6.01 -28.46 -22.06
N GLY A 639 5.97 -29.06 -23.20
CA GLY A 639 7.17 -29.65 -23.84
C GLY A 639 8.25 -28.62 -24.12
N VAL A 640 7.85 -27.45 -24.66
CA VAL A 640 8.79 -26.33 -24.91
C VAL A 640 9.34 -25.79 -23.58
N LEU A 641 8.51 -25.62 -22.58
CA LEU A 641 8.93 -25.14 -21.25
C LEU A 641 9.88 -26.12 -20.55
N ALA A 642 9.83 -27.42 -20.83
CA ALA A 642 10.78 -28.39 -20.30
C ALA A 642 12.21 -28.09 -20.74
N LEU A 643 12.41 -27.50 -21.91
CA LEU A 643 13.73 -27.06 -22.38
C LEU A 643 14.30 -25.94 -21.49
N THR A 644 13.45 -25.06 -20.94
CA THR A 644 13.89 -24.01 -20.01
C THR A 644 14.38 -24.57 -18.68
N ASP A 645 13.97 -25.79 -18.33
CA ASP A 645 14.46 -26.47 -17.13
C ASP A 645 15.91 -26.89 -17.26
N ILE A 646 16.38 -27.23 -18.48
CA ILE A 646 17.78 -27.59 -18.73
C ILE A 646 18.65 -26.38 -18.34
N ALA A 647 18.32 -25.18 -18.79
CA ALA A 647 19.03 -23.97 -18.43
C ALA A 647 18.95 -23.73 -16.92
N PHE A 648 17.76 -23.87 -16.33
CA PHE A 648 17.57 -23.69 -14.89
C PHE A 648 18.45 -24.64 -14.04
N TYR A 649 18.48 -25.93 -14.36
CA TYR A 649 19.31 -26.89 -13.64
C TYR A 649 20.80 -26.69 -13.89
N PHE A 650 21.19 -26.19 -15.06
CA PHE A 650 22.57 -25.80 -15.34
C PHE A 650 23.01 -24.65 -14.37
N PHE A 651 22.19 -23.60 -14.21
CA PHE A 651 22.50 -22.54 -13.26
C PHE A 651 22.46 -23.03 -11.80
N LYS A 652 21.57 -23.97 -11.48
CA LYS A 652 21.56 -24.62 -10.16
C LYS A 652 22.83 -25.40 -9.88
N LEU A 653 23.36 -26.08 -10.87
CA LEU A 653 24.64 -26.79 -10.73
C LEU A 653 25.79 -25.80 -10.51
N LYS A 654 25.83 -24.69 -11.28
CA LYS A 654 26.82 -23.61 -11.09
C LYS A 654 26.74 -23.04 -9.67
N GLN A 655 25.54 -22.79 -9.17
CA GLN A 655 25.31 -22.28 -7.82
C GLN A 655 25.79 -23.27 -6.75
N TRP A 656 25.52 -24.57 -6.94
CA TRP A 656 25.98 -25.62 -6.03
C TRP A 656 27.50 -25.77 -6.03
N LEU A 657 28.15 -25.60 -7.18
CA LEU A 657 29.61 -25.58 -7.31
C LEU A 657 30.27 -24.29 -6.79
N GLY A 658 29.48 -23.28 -6.40
CA GLY A 658 30.01 -21.98 -5.94
C GLY A 658 30.59 -21.10 -7.06
N VAL A 659 30.28 -21.39 -8.34
CA VAL A 659 30.84 -20.69 -9.51
C VAL A 659 29.94 -19.55 -10.02
N GLY A 660 28.75 -19.37 -9.44
CA GLY A 660 27.82 -18.30 -9.85
C GLY A 660 26.52 -18.31 -9.09
N GLY A 661 25.65 -17.33 -9.36
CA GLY A 661 24.32 -17.21 -8.80
C GLY A 661 23.29 -18.18 -9.40
N GLY A 662 22.04 -18.12 -8.91
CA GLY A 662 20.90 -18.81 -9.51
C GLY A 662 20.53 -18.22 -10.88
N MET A 663 19.59 -18.87 -11.58
CA MET A 663 19.21 -18.41 -12.92
C MET A 663 18.70 -16.96 -12.93
N GLU A 664 17.89 -16.56 -11.94
CA GLU A 664 17.38 -15.20 -11.88
C GLU A 664 18.49 -14.19 -11.55
N ASP A 665 19.44 -14.55 -10.70
CA ASP A 665 20.57 -13.68 -10.34
C ASP A 665 21.46 -13.40 -11.56
N GLU A 666 21.75 -14.43 -12.35
CA GLU A 666 22.56 -14.30 -13.58
C GLU A 666 21.82 -13.52 -14.68
N MET A 667 20.49 -13.69 -14.79
CA MET A 667 19.68 -12.93 -15.73
C MET A 667 19.60 -11.44 -15.34
N GLU A 668 19.46 -11.17 -14.06
CA GLU A 668 19.51 -9.80 -13.56
C GLU A 668 20.87 -9.15 -13.78
N LYS A 669 21.96 -9.90 -13.54
CA LYS A 669 23.31 -9.43 -13.82
C LYS A 669 23.46 -9.04 -15.30
N ARG A 670 23.00 -9.87 -16.24
CA ARG A 670 22.99 -9.54 -17.67
C ARG A 670 22.16 -8.29 -17.99
N MET A 671 21.00 -8.12 -17.32
CA MET A 671 20.21 -6.90 -17.48
C MET A 671 20.96 -5.66 -17.00
N LYS A 672 21.65 -5.77 -15.86
CA LYS A 672 22.50 -4.68 -15.33
C LYS A 672 23.65 -4.36 -16.27
N ASP A 673 24.33 -5.37 -16.78
CA ASP A 673 25.44 -5.20 -17.73
C ASP A 673 24.95 -4.48 -19.02
N ILE A 674 23.83 -4.93 -19.61
CA ILE A 674 23.22 -4.28 -20.78
C ILE A 674 22.81 -2.84 -20.47
N ALA A 675 22.18 -2.60 -19.33
CA ALA A 675 21.75 -1.25 -18.94
C ALA A 675 22.96 -0.34 -18.73
N GLN A 676 24.04 -0.85 -18.16
CA GLN A 676 25.27 -0.11 -17.95
C GLN A 676 25.95 0.27 -19.28
N ASP A 677 25.89 -0.58 -20.30
CA ASP A 677 26.34 -0.25 -21.66
C ASP A 677 25.58 0.94 -22.24
N PHE A 678 24.31 1.10 -21.86
CA PHE A 678 23.47 2.26 -22.21
C PHE A 678 23.63 3.45 -21.25
N GLY A 679 24.49 3.38 -20.23
CA GLY A 679 24.67 4.41 -19.22
C GLY A 679 23.53 4.48 -18.19
N VAL A 680 22.75 3.40 -18.02
CA VAL A 680 21.66 3.30 -17.07
C VAL A 680 22.05 2.30 -15.96
N GLU A 681 22.05 2.73 -14.71
CA GLU A 681 22.17 1.81 -13.58
C GLU A 681 20.80 1.22 -13.22
N LEU A 682 20.64 -0.09 -13.39
CA LEU A 682 19.52 -0.84 -12.86
C LEU A 682 19.88 -1.36 -11.48
N GLN A 683 19.19 -0.88 -10.45
CA GLN A 683 19.35 -1.38 -9.08
C GLN A 683 18.14 -2.20 -8.68
N HIS A 684 18.39 -3.41 -8.16
CA HIS A 684 17.37 -4.37 -7.73
C HIS A 684 17.61 -4.88 -6.29
N GLU A 685 18.17 -4.07 -5.42
CA GLU A 685 18.22 -4.42 -4.01
C GLU A 685 16.88 -4.08 -3.36
N VAL A 686 15.91 -4.99 -3.53
CA VAL A 686 14.56 -4.80 -2.97
C VAL A 686 14.48 -5.23 -1.50
N PHE A 687 15.43 -6.07 -1.05
CA PHE A 687 15.40 -6.64 0.29
C PHE A 687 16.81 -6.89 0.85
N GLU A 688 17.54 -5.83 1.15
CA GLU A 688 18.55 -5.91 2.22
C GLU A 688 17.82 -5.61 3.53
N GLY A 689 17.45 -6.66 4.28
CA GLY A 689 16.85 -6.61 5.59
C GLY A 689 17.83 -6.21 6.67
#